data_895639801bb9e7e064d1fbc7c8cb41f7
#
_entry.id   895639801bb9e7e064d1fbc7c8cb41f7
#
_cell.length_a   1.000
_cell.length_b   1.000
_cell.length_c   1.000
_cell.angle_alpha   90.00
_cell.angle_beta   90.00
_cell.angle_gamma   90.00
#
_symmetry.space_group_name_H-M   'P 1'
#
loop_
_entity.id
_entity.type
_entity.pdbx_description
1 polymer ?
#
loop_
_entity_poly.entity_id
_entity_poly.type
_entity_poly.pdbx_seq_one_letter_code
_entity_poly.pdbx_strand_id
1 'polypeptide(L)'
;MPTAPRSLRLAATAAGLLLASSMTVTAHAVPVPAPVPAPVAHAATQAAADWSAPLSTQGRYIVDSRGNRFRLKAANWDGAQGSYNGSGSVDDPASHHAGQNAHDIPLGLDRVPIARLLADFRELGINTIRLPFSNELVHRTTPVPDAAVTANPQLRGRTPLQVYDAVVDALSQAGFAVILNNHTNTSRWCCGIDGNERWNSSQSTQQWTDDWVFMARRYASVPGVVGADLYNEVRRDVLDDPNWGLGDAHDWYAAARTAGDRILTEANPALLIVIEGINWTGVPVDGLPHGRPQLTPARTLSHTLVDSHKLVYSAHFYGYTGPRHSGATGIGETHDARYQDLSRDELNAALTDEAFFVEESGRHYTAPVWISEFGAGAGETDPATRAWFGNITDYFTDHDADFAYWPLVGFDGHDDWALLRYDEGGRRAGLLDSGDWRAPAWRHLTDTPGRTGPVPTAAVWKMLNTDHGDAVESLRVRNTGDWDAGAYKAACPDGLRLTGLSHTGGRGLCTDAGAAGLRAADGAQSVVRDERFVSGGDWASGYTKLQCPSGAFLIGYSLRGERVSAALCAPGRPALGGSGRTVWFDRSDNRPPDGAGGEFAEGAYKGQCAVNEYADGIAFTTRLGSRPGPAALLCRTLP
;
A
#
# COMPACT_ATOMS: atom_id res chain seq x y z
N MET A 1 -4.34 -42.89 48.75
CA MET A 1 -3.41 -43.86 49.37
C MET A 1 -3.04 -44.91 48.35
N PRO A 2 -1.83 -45.41 48.27
CA PRO A 2 -0.48 -44.88 48.42
C PRO A 2 0.29 -44.98 47.09
N THR A 3 1.49 -44.60 46.76
CA THR A 3 2.75 -44.23 47.39
C THR A 3 3.74 -43.89 46.27
N ALA A 4 4.50 -42.88 46.46
CA ALA A 4 5.74 -42.67 45.67
C ALA A 4 6.86 -43.62 46.20
N PRO A 5 7.95 -43.83 45.46
CA PRO A 5 9.28 -43.49 45.98
C PRO A 5 10.23 -42.84 44.94
N ARG A 6 10.88 -41.79 45.30
CA ARG A 6 12.27 -41.52 45.78
C ARG A 6 13.41 -42.03 44.89
N SER A 7 14.06 -41.03 44.31
CA SER A 7 15.50 -40.69 44.15
C SER A 7 16.57 -41.80 44.18
N LEU A 8 17.49 -41.70 43.21
CA LEU A 8 18.93 -41.96 43.51
C LEU A 8 19.82 -41.02 42.63
N ARG A 9 20.62 -40.25 43.32
CA ARG A 9 21.78 -39.52 42.76
C ARG A 9 22.96 -40.50 42.69
N LEU A 10 23.71 -40.44 41.59
CA LEU A 10 25.09 -40.92 41.61
C LEU A 10 25.98 -39.84 40.98
N ALA A 11 26.89 -39.33 41.78
CA ALA A 11 28.03 -38.54 41.36
C ALA A 11 29.15 -39.48 40.93
N ALA A 12 29.82 -39.17 39.84
CA ALA A 12 31.09 -39.77 39.52
C ALA A 12 31.99 -38.64 38.93
N THR A 13 32.97 -38.27 39.74
CA THR A 13 34.15 -37.51 39.36
C THR A 13 35.13 -38.39 38.59
N ALA A 14 35.61 -37.91 37.45
CA ALA A 14 36.87 -38.34 36.89
C ALA A 14 37.57 -37.18 36.18
N ALA A 15 38.73 -36.88 36.66
CA ALA A 15 39.70 -35.94 36.11
C ALA A 15 40.44 -36.55 34.92
N GLY A 16 40.87 -35.75 33.98
CA GLY A 16 42.00 -36.17 33.17
C GLY A 16 42.10 -35.61 31.77
N LEU A 17 43.11 -34.83 31.59
CA LEU A 17 43.92 -34.49 30.40
C LEU A 17 43.36 -33.47 29.38
N LEU A 18 43.91 -32.29 29.47
CA LEU A 18 44.07 -31.31 28.39
C LEU A 18 44.98 -31.88 27.28
N LEU A 19 44.42 -32.04 26.09
CA LEU A 19 45.16 -32.08 24.82
C LEU A 19 44.73 -30.89 24.00
N ALA A 20 45.60 -29.90 23.88
CA ALA A 20 45.44 -28.77 22.99
C ALA A 20 45.65 -29.22 21.54
N SER A 21 44.55 -29.38 20.81
CA SER A 21 44.59 -29.50 19.34
C SER A 21 44.29 -28.13 18.75
N SER A 22 45.32 -27.50 18.20
CA SER A 22 45.19 -26.31 17.37
C SER A 22 44.46 -26.65 16.10
N MET A 23 43.15 -26.36 16.06
CA MET A 23 42.40 -26.34 14.81
C MET A 23 42.64 -24.98 14.12
N THR A 24 43.40 -25.01 13.06
CA THR A 24 43.45 -23.90 12.08
C THR A 24 42.07 -23.82 11.39
N VAL A 25 41.29 -22.81 11.76
CA VAL A 25 40.08 -22.45 11.07
C VAL A 25 40.50 -21.78 9.75
N THR A 26 40.45 -22.53 8.67
CA THR A 26 40.47 -21.94 7.32
C THR A 26 39.18 -21.20 7.09
N ALA A 27 39.21 -19.88 7.17
CA ALA A 27 38.12 -19.01 6.75
C ALA A 27 37.92 -19.21 5.25
N HIS A 28 36.82 -19.88 4.89
CA HIS A 28 36.34 -19.84 3.53
C HIS A 28 35.81 -18.43 3.29
N ALA A 29 36.47 -17.66 2.44
CA ALA A 29 35.98 -16.39 1.96
C ALA A 29 34.70 -16.69 1.15
N VAL A 30 33.58 -16.17 1.63
CA VAL A 30 32.34 -16.12 0.85
C VAL A 30 32.61 -15.26 -0.37
N PRO A 31 32.39 -15.75 -1.60
CA PRO A 31 32.60 -14.92 -2.78
C PRO A 31 31.70 -13.70 -2.72
N VAL A 32 32.31 -12.52 -2.70
CA VAL A 32 31.61 -11.24 -2.88
C VAL A 32 30.99 -11.29 -4.27
N PRO A 33 29.66 -11.09 -4.42
CA PRO A 33 29.06 -11.02 -5.73
C PRO A 33 29.72 -9.91 -6.54
N ALA A 34 30.05 -10.21 -7.79
CA ALA A 34 30.65 -9.26 -8.72
C ALA A 34 29.80 -7.98 -8.80
N PRO A 35 30.41 -6.80 -8.88
CA PRO A 35 29.66 -5.57 -9.03
C PRO A 35 28.78 -5.64 -10.28
N VAL A 36 27.49 -5.36 -10.09
CA VAL A 36 26.53 -5.22 -11.19
C VAL A 36 27.08 -4.14 -12.13
N PRO A 37 27.22 -4.41 -13.45
CA PRO A 37 27.67 -3.38 -14.37
C PRO A 37 26.73 -2.19 -14.30
N ALA A 38 27.27 -0.99 -14.15
CA ALA A 38 26.52 0.25 -14.14
C ALA A 38 25.67 0.34 -15.42
N PRO A 39 24.43 0.81 -15.34
CA PRO A 39 23.59 0.98 -16.51
C PRO A 39 24.29 1.92 -17.50
N VAL A 40 24.44 1.47 -18.73
CA VAL A 40 24.97 2.29 -19.83
C VAL A 40 23.96 3.41 -20.07
N ALA A 41 24.34 4.65 -19.76
CA ALA A 41 23.52 5.82 -20.02
C ALA A 41 23.34 5.96 -21.55
N HIS A 42 22.24 5.46 -22.07
CA HIS A 42 21.78 5.82 -23.40
C HIS A 42 20.99 7.12 -23.29
N ALA A 43 21.53 8.20 -23.80
CA ALA A 43 20.79 9.44 -24.06
C ALA A 43 19.82 9.19 -25.23
N ALA A 44 18.73 8.48 -24.98
CA ALA A 44 17.58 8.47 -25.87
C ALA A 44 16.81 9.76 -25.61
N THR A 45 16.48 10.49 -26.67
CA THR A 45 15.53 11.61 -26.60
C THR A 45 14.20 11.06 -26.09
N GLN A 46 13.97 11.24 -24.81
CA GLN A 46 12.73 10.89 -24.14
C GLN A 46 11.62 11.69 -24.81
N ALA A 47 10.60 11.03 -25.36
CA ALA A 47 9.38 11.73 -25.73
C ALA A 47 8.93 12.46 -24.47
N ALA A 48 8.77 13.80 -24.55
CA ALA A 48 8.43 14.59 -23.39
C ALA A 48 7.10 14.04 -22.82
N ALA A 49 7.18 13.42 -21.67
CA ALA A 49 5.99 13.00 -20.95
C ALA A 49 5.24 14.26 -20.54
N ASP A 50 3.92 14.27 -20.70
CA ASP A 50 3.08 15.43 -20.26
C ASP A 50 3.06 15.60 -18.74
N TRP A 51 3.76 14.76 -18.01
CA TRP A 51 3.85 14.73 -16.54
C TRP A 51 5.31 14.69 -16.07
N SER A 52 5.54 14.98 -14.80
CA SER A 52 6.89 14.96 -14.21
C SER A 52 6.92 14.24 -12.87
N ALA A 53 7.85 13.27 -12.74
CA ALA A 53 8.11 12.57 -11.50
C ALA A 53 8.76 13.48 -10.44
N PRO A 54 8.65 13.16 -9.15
CA PRO A 54 7.84 12.06 -8.58
C PRO A 54 6.35 12.41 -8.51
N LEU A 55 5.51 11.39 -8.45
CA LEU A 55 4.10 11.57 -8.13
C LEU A 55 3.89 11.71 -6.62
N SER A 56 2.84 12.44 -6.25
CA SER A 56 2.38 12.58 -4.87
C SER A 56 0.85 12.67 -4.84
N THR A 57 0.27 12.77 -3.64
CA THR A 57 -1.18 12.89 -3.47
C THR A 57 -1.58 14.23 -2.90
N GLN A 58 -2.70 14.77 -3.38
CA GLN A 58 -3.30 16.01 -2.93
C GLN A 58 -4.81 15.83 -2.75
N GLY A 59 -5.26 15.61 -1.50
CA GLY A 59 -6.64 15.18 -1.24
C GLY A 59 -6.97 13.89 -1.99
N ARG A 60 -7.99 13.91 -2.83
CA ARG A 60 -8.42 12.77 -3.65
C ARG A 60 -7.63 12.58 -4.95
N TYR A 61 -6.64 13.39 -5.23
CA TYR A 61 -5.97 13.41 -6.52
C TYR A 61 -4.52 12.97 -6.43
N ILE A 62 -4.07 12.21 -7.42
CA ILE A 62 -2.66 12.01 -7.70
C ILE A 62 -2.17 13.21 -8.52
N VAL A 63 -1.03 13.76 -8.15
CA VAL A 63 -0.44 14.93 -8.79
C VAL A 63 1.02 14.69 -9.17
N ASP A 64 1.47 15.35 -10.22
CA ASP A 64 2.88 15.35 -10.63
C ASP A 64 3.72 16.31 -9.74
N SER A 65 5.03 16.33 -9.91
CA SER A 65 5.93 17.17 -9.11
C SER A 65 5.69 18.68 -9.29
N ARG A 66 4.90 19.09 -10.29
CA ARG A 66 4.47 20.46 -10.51
C ARG A 66 3.12 20.77 -9.85
N GLY A 67 2.51 19.77 -9.19
CA GLY A 67 1.19 19.86 -8.57
C GLY A 67 0.01 19.73 -9.53
N ASN A 68 0.25 19.32 -10.77
CA ASN A 68 -0.82 19.09 -11.74
C ASN A 68 -1.43 17.71 -11.56
N ARG A 69 -2.75 17.60 -11.76
CA ARG A 69 -3.45 16.31 -11.76
C ARG A 69 -2.79 15.35 -12.76
N PHE A 70 -2.43 14.17 -12.29
CA PHE A 70 -2.02 13.04 -13.10
C PHE A 70 -3.05 11.91 -12.93
N ARG A 71 -3.93 11.73 -13.91
CA ARG A 71 -4.92 10.66 -13.91
C ARG A 71 -4.24 9.37 -14.33
N LEU A 72 -4.32 8.31 -13.51
CA LEU A 72 -3.87 6.98 -13.87
C LEU A 72 -4.87 6.36 -14.86
N LYS A 73 -4.55 6.37 -16.13
CA LYS A 73 -5.23 5.61 -17.17
C LYS A 73 -4.41 4.36 -17.43
N ALA A 74 -4.70 3.28 -16.71
CA ALA A 74 -3.80 2.14 -16.64
C ALA A 74 -4.40 0.85 -17.19
N ALA A 75 -3.53 -0.11 -17.43
CA ALA A 75 -3.87 -1.51 -17.59
C ALA A 75 -2.78 -2.40 -17.00
N ASN A 76 -3.13 -3.65 -16.72
CA ASN A 76 -2.28 -4.64 -16.08
C ASN A 76 -1.54 -5.46 -17.13
N TRP A 77 -0.23 -5.28 -17.24
CA TRP A 77 0.57 -6.14 -18.10
C TRP A 77 1.06 -7.35 -17.31
N ASP A 78 0.21 -8.35 -17.29
CA ASP A 78 0.37 -9.58 -16.52
C ASP A 78 1.41 -10.54 -17.12
N GLY A 79 1.71 -11.60 -16.38
CA GLY A 79 2.64 -12.68 -16.76
C GLY A 79 3.83 -12.84 -15.83
N ALA A 80 4.42 -11.76 -15.35
CA ALA A 80 5.61 -11.87 -14.50
C ALA A 80 5.29 -12.27 -13.04
N GLN A 81 4.02 -12.31 -12.65
CA GLN A 81 3.59 -12.88 -11.38
C GLN A 81 3.63 -14.42 -11.37
N GLY A 82 3.74 -15.06 -12.52
CA GLY A 82 3.91 -16.49 -12.52
C GLY A 82 3.70 -17.18 -13.85
N SER A 83 4.01 -18.46 -13.82
CA SER A 83 3.64 -19.42 -14.85
C SER A 83 2.34 -20.10 -14.44
N TYR A 84 1.58 -20.53 -15.43
CA TYR A 84 0.32 -21.21 -15.16
C TYR A 84 0.55 -22.66 -14.66
N ASN A 85 0.91 -22.77 -13.40
CA ASN A 85 1.05 -24.05 -12.68
C ASN A 85 0.18 -24.10 -11.43
N GLY A 86 -0.80 -23.21 -11.35
CA GLY A 86 -1.66 -23.04 -10.18
C GLY A 86 -2.87 -23.97 -10.15
N SER A 87 -3.91 -23.51 -9.53
CA SER A 87 -5.22 -24.13 -9.49
C SER A 87 -5.87 -24.04 -10.87
N GLY A 88 -6.27 -25.14 -11.43
CA GLY A 88 -6.86 -25.22 -12.76
C GLY A 88 -5.85 -25.56 -13.87
N SER A 89 -6.37 -25.82 -15.03
CA SER A 89 -5.59 -26.22 -16.20
C SER A 89 -5.48 -25.09 -17.20
N VAL A 90 -4.28 -24.88 -17.75
CA VAL A 90 -4.08 -23.98 -18.88
C VAL A 90 -4.89 -24.40 -20.12
N ASP A 91 -5.30 -25.66 -20.15
CA ASP A 91 -6.10 -26.21 -21.25
C ASP A 91 -7.60 -26.12 -21.00
N ASP A 92 -8.04 -25.61 -19.82
CA ASP A 92 -9.45 -25.37 -19.56
C ASP A 92 -9.91 -24.12 -20.32
N PRO A 93 -10.76 -24.27 -21.35
CA PRO A 93 -11.22 -23.13 -22.15
C PRO A 93 -12.07 -22.14 -21.37
N ALA A 94 -12.50 -22.49 -20.15
CA ALA A 94 -13.23 -21.58 -19.26
C ALA A 94 -12.27 -20.68 -18.45
N SER A 95 -10.98 -21.02 -18.36
CA SER A 95 -9.97 -20.16 -17.74
C SER A 95 -9.57 -19.04 -18.68
N HIS A 96 -9.58 -17.79 -18.22
CA HIS A 96 -9.10 -16.67 -19.02
C HIS A 96 -7.57 -16.69 -19.22
N HIS A 97 -6.85 -17.55 -18.48
CA HIS A 97 -5.44 -17.83 -18.67
C HIS A 97 -5.17 -19.08 -19.53
N ALA A 98 -6.22 -19.65 -20.15
CA ALA A 98 -6.06 -20.85 -20.97
C ALA A 98 -4.98 -20.65 -22.06
N GLY A 99 -4.08 -21.64 -22.17
CA GLY A 99 -2.98 -21.60 -23.13
C GLY A 99 -1.82 -20.66 -22.81
N GLN A 100 -1.88 -19.94 -21.70
CA GLN A 100 -0.79 -19.03 -21.29
C GLN A 100 0.28 -19.78 -20.49
N ASN A 101 1.54 -19.47 -20.77
CA ASN A 101 2.67 -19.83 -19.92
C ASN A 101 3.67 -18.67 -19.95
N ALA A 102 3.61 -17.85 -18.92
CA ALA A 102 4.35 -16.60 -18.86
C ALA A 102 5.83 -16.76 -18.55
N HIS A 103 6.26 -17.90 -18.03
CA HIS A 103 7.65 -18.13 -17.59
C HIS A 103 8.19 -17.06 -16.63
N ASP A 104 7.32 -16.47 -15.79
CA ASP A 104 7.59 -15.35 -14.85
C ASP A 104 8.08 -14.07 -15.55
N ILE A 105 7.59 -13.81 -16.74
CA ILE A 105 7.85 -12.58 -17.51
C ILE A 105 6.54 -12.03 -18.08
N PRO A 106 6.47 -10.73 -18.38
CA PRO A 106 5.27 -10.16 -19.02
C PRO A 106 4.90 -10.88 -20.31
N LEU A 107 3.61 -11.07 -20.53
CA LEU A 107 3.07 -11.81 -21.68
C LEU A 107 3.38 -11.14 -23.02
N GLY A 108 3.43 -11.94 -24.08
CA GLY A 108 3.56 -11.51 -25.47
C GLY A 108 4.99 -11.27 -25.94
N LEU A 109 6.01 -11.46 -25.09
CA LEU A 109 7.43 -11.25 -25.48
C LEU A 109 7.95 -12.31 -26.44
N ASP A 110 7.28 -13.45 -26.54
CA ASP A 110 7.52 -14.49 -27.53
C ASP A 110 6.97 -14.14 -28.92
N ARG A 111 5.95 -13.31 -29.00
CA ARG A 111 5.16 -13.03 -30.21
C ARG A 111 5.41 -11.66 -30.80
N VAL A 112 5.64 -10.65 -29.95
CA VAL A 112 5.69 -9.25 -30.38
C VAL A 112 6.91 -8.54 -29.79
N PRO A 113 7.66 -7.76 -30.59
CA PRO A 113 8.71 -6.91 -30.08
C PRO A 113 8.17 -5.88 -29.07
N ILE A 114 8.90 -5.63 -27.97
CA ILE A 114 8.51 -4.66 -26.92
C ILE A 114 8.12 -3.30 -27.52
N ALA A 115 8.90 -2.78 -28.47
CA ALA A 115 8.62 -1.49 -29.09
C ALA A 115 7.23 -1.43 -29.76
N ARG A 116 6.78 -2.55 -30.31
CA ARG A 116 5.45 -2.66 -30.93
C ARG A 116 4.36 -2.74 -29.85
N LEU A 117 4.57 -3.54 -28.80
CA LEU A 117 3.64 -3.59 -27.65
C LEU A 117 3.42 -2.19 -27.07
N LEU A 118 4.49 -1.44 -26.83
CA LEU A 118 4.39 -0.08 -26.26
C LEU A 118 3.69 0.91 -27.21
N ALA A 119 3.81 0.73 -28.52
CA ALA A 119 3.05 1.52 -29.50
C ALA A 119 1.55 1.20 -29.43
N ASP A 120 1.20 -0.08 -29.36
CA ASP A 120 -0.19 -0.53 -29.21
C ASP A 120 -0.80 -0.07 -27.86
N PHE A 121 -0.02 -0.05 -26.77
CA PHE A 121 -0.45 0.49 -25.48
C PHE A 121 -0.77 1.99 -25.54
N ARG A 122 0.02 2.78 -26.27
CA ARG A 122 -0.30 4.19 -26.50
C ARG A 122 -1.58 4.38 -27.32
N GLU A 123 -1.79 3.53 -28.31
CA GLU A 123 -3.00 3.56 -29.14
C GLU A 123 -4.26 3.27 -28.32
N LEU A 124 -4.15 2.50 -27.23
CA LEU A 124 -5.23 2.30 -26.25
C LEU A 124 -5.57 3.56 -25.44
N GLY A 125 -4.73 4.60 -25.46
CA GLY A 125 -4.93 5.82 -24.68
C GLY A 125 -4.49 5.71 -23.21
N ILE A 126 -3.74 4.65 -22.84
CA ILE A 126 -3.21 4.46 -21.49
C ILE A 126 -1.87 5.19 -21.30
N ASN A 127 -1.60 5.63 -20.09
CA ASN A 127 -0.38 6.33 -19.70
C ASN A 127 0.39 5.63 -18.56
N THR A 128 -0.21 4.61 -17.98
CA THR A 128 0.31 3.92 -16.80
C THR A 128 0.20 2.41 -16.98
N ILE A 129 1.20 1.67 -16.53
CA ILE A 129 1.20 0.21 -16.51
C ILE A 129 1.31 -0.25 -15.06
N ARG A 130 0.32 -1.04 -14.60
CA ARG A 130 0.47 -1.90 -13.43
C ARG A 130 1.21 -3.14 -13.88
N LEU A 131 2.38 -3.40 -13.28
CA LEU A 131 3.26 -4.48 -13.70
C LEU A 131 3.38 -5.50 -12.58
N PRO A 132 2.60 -6.59 -12.62
CA PRO A 132 2.65 -7.66 -11.63
C PRO A 132 4.00 -8.37 -11.57
N PHE A 133 4.39 -8.81 -10.38
CA PHE A 133 5.51 -9.72 -10.14
C PHE A 133 5.23 -10.64 -8.95
N SER A 134 5.89 -11.79 -8.87
CA SER A 134 5.89 -12.65 -7.68
C SER A 134 7.15 -12.46 -6.85
N ASN A 135 7.08 -12.72 -5.53
CA ASN A 135 8.30 -12.77 -4.71
C ASN A 135 9.28 -13.82 -5.23
N GLU A 136 8.79 -14.96 -5.71
CA GLU A 136 9.63 -16.01 -6.29
C GLU A 136 10.45 -15.52 -7.50
N LEU A 137 9.87 -14.67 -8.37
CA LEU A 137 10.59 -14.05 -9.49
C LEU A 137 11.84 -13.30 -9.02
N VAL A 138 11.76 -12.61 -7.90
CA VAL A 138 12.88 -11.81 -7.36
C VAL A 138 14.11 -12.68 -7.09
N HIS A 139 13.89 -13.94 -6.68
CA HIS A 139 14.93 -14.87 -6.29
C HIS A 139 15.31 -15.88 -7.39
N ARG A 140 14.57 -15.91 -8.51
CA ARG A 140 14.81 -16.88 -9.57
C ARG A 140 16.06 -16.53 -10.38
N THR A 141 17.03 -17.45 -10.39
CA THR A 141 18.33 -17.26 -11.07
C THR A 141 18.43 -18.01 -12.40
N THR A 142 17.51 -18.92 -12.68
CA THR A 142 17.48 -19.68 -13.94
C THR A 142 17.04 -18.76 -15.08
N PRO A 143 17.78 -18.71 -16.20
CA PRO A 143 17.34 -17.96 -17.37
C PRO A 143 16.00 -18.44 -17.92
N VAL A 144 15.22 -17.51 -18.47
CA VAL A 144 14.00 -17.85 -19.19
C VAL A 144 14.30 -18.69 -20.44
N PRO A 145 13.40 -19.57 -20.86
CA PRO A 145 13.57 -20.30 -22.14
C PRO A 145 13.66 -19.31 -23.31
N ASP A 146 14.55 -19.58 -24.27
CA ASP A 146 14.70 -18.75 -25.49
C ASP A 146 13.36 -18.61 -26.26
N ALA A 147 12.53 -19.65 -26.20
CA ALA A 147 11.21 -19.67 -26.84
C ALA A 147 10.26 -18.60 -26.22
N ALA A 148 10.39 -18.30 -24.94
CA ALA A 148 9.55 -17.33 -24.25
C ALA A 148 9.84 -15.86 -24.64
N VAL A 149 10.94 -15.62 -25.33
CA VAL A 149 11.38 -14.28 -25.77
C VAL A 149 11.75 -14.25 -27.27
N THR A 150 11.13 -15.10 -28.07
CA THR A 150 11.46 -15.28 -29.48
C THR A 150 11.40 -13.98 -30.29
N ALA A 151 10.38 -13.14 -30.02
CA ALA A 151 10.25 -11.83 -30.69
C ALA A 151 11.20 -10.76 -30.13
N ASN A 152 11.92 -11.06 -29.04
CA ASN A 152 12.83 -10.15 -28.33
C ASN A 152 14.18 -10.83 -28.07
N PRO A 153 14.96 -11.16 -29.11
CA PRO A 153 16.18 -11.97 -28.98
C PRO A 153 17.25 -11.35 -28.05
N GLN A 154 17.20 -10.04 -27.81
CA GLN A 154 18.09 -9.34 -26.87
C GLN A 154 17.82 -9.75 -25.40
N LEU A 155 16.72 -10.44 -25.10
CA LEU A 155 16.36 -10.93 -23.78
C LEU A 155 16.83 -12.37 -23.52
N ARG A 156 17.34 -13.07 -24.52
CA ARG A 156 17.83 -14.46 -24.37
C ARG A 156 18.92 -14.56 -23.32
N GLY A 157 18.89 -15.66 -22.56
CA GLY A 157 19.86 -15.93 -21.50
C GLY A 157 19.67 -15.07 -20.24
N ARG A 158 18.63 -14.22 -20.18
CA ARG A 158 18.31 -13.41 -18.99
C ARG A 158 17.43 -14.18 -18.01
N THR A 159 17.61 -13.89 -16.73
CA THR A 159 16.69 -14.36 -15.69
C THR A 159 15.35 -13.60 -15.76
N PRO A 160 14.26 -14.11 -15.17
CA PRO A 160 12.98 -13.39 -15.13
C PRO A 160 13.10 -11.95 -14.64
N LEU A 161 13.83 -11.71 -13.54
CA LEU A 161 14.06 -10.36 -13.01
C LEU A 161 14.82 -9.47 -14.01
N GLN A 162 15.78 -10.00 -14.75
CA GLN A 162 16.50 -9.24 -15.79
C GLN A 162 15.63 -8.94 -17.01
N VAL A 163 14.66 -9.79 -17.33
CA VAL A 163 13.65 -9.49 -18.36
C VAL A 163 12.71 -8.40 -17.85
N TYR A 164 12.27 -8.50 -16.59
CA TYR A 164 11.45 -7.50 -15.94
C TYR A 164 12.13 -6.13 -15.93
N ASP A 165 13.44 -6.06 -15.61
CA ASP A 165 14.25 -4.83 -15.71
C ASP A 165 14.16 -4.20 -17.10
N ALA A 166 14.38 -5.02 -18.14
CA ALA A 166 14.35 -4.52 -19.52
C ALA A 166 12.97 -3.99 -19.94
N VAL A 167 11.90 -4.58 -19.42
CA VAL A 167 10.53 -4.11 -19.65
C VAL A 167 10.28 -2.80 -18.90
N VAL A 168 10.67 -2.69 -17.64
CA VAL A 168 10.55 -1.45 -16.85
C VAL A 168 11.31 -0.31 -17.50
N ASP A 169 12.55 -0.56 -17.94
CA ASP A 169 13.35 0.44 -18.66
C ASP A 169 12.67 0.89 -19.96
N ALA A 170 12.15 -0.06 -20.75
CA ALA A 170 11.46 0.25 -22.00
C ALA A 170 10.18 1.08 -21.77
N LEU A 171 9.38 0.73 -20.75
CA LEU A 171 8.19 1.47 -20.36
C LEU A 171 8.53 2.91 -19.93
N SER A 172 9.52 3.06 -19.04
CA SER A 172 9.98 4.36 -18.57
C SER A 172 10.51 5.23 -19.72
N GLN A 173 11.34 4.68 -20.61
CA GLN A 173 11.83 5.39 -21.79
C GLN A 173 10.72 5.77 -22.76
N ALA A 174 9.66 4.97 -22.81
CA ALA A 174 8.48 5.26 -23.60
C ALA A 174 7.56 6.31 -22.94
N GLY A 175 7.85 6.79 -21.72
CA GLY A 175 7.08 7.81 -21.02
C GLY A 175 5.87 7.29 -20.25
N PHE A 176 5.73 5.96 -20.09
CA PHE A 176 4.71 5.40 -19.21
C PHE A 176 5.12 5.56 -17.75
N ALA A 177 4.13 5.82 -16.91
CA ALA A 177 4.23 5.58 -15.48
C ALA A 177 4.14 4.07 -15.21
N VAL A 178 4.96 3.57 -14.29
CA VAL A 178 4.99 2.15 -13.93
C VAL A 178 4.70 2.02 -12.44
N ILE A 179 3.69 1.24 -12.10
CA ILE A 179 3.39 0.83 -10.72
C ILE A 179 3.77 -0.65 -10.62
N LEU A 180 4.78 -0.92 -9.79
CA LEU A 180 5.17 -2.29 -9.48
C LEU A 180 4.07 -2.91 -8.60
N ASN A 181 3.58 -4.09 -8.94
CA ASN A 181 2.57 -4.79 -8.15
C ASN A 181 3.09 -6.14 -7.67
N ASN A 182 3.17 -6.34 -6.38
CA ASN A 182 3.41 -7.67 -5.83
C ASN A 182 2.09 -8.45 -5.87
N HIS A 183 1.99 -9.33 -6.87
CA HIS A 183 0.74 -10.01 -7.16
C HIS A 183 0.61 -11.33 -6.39
N THR A 184 1.71 -12.04 -6.25
CA THR A 184 1.77 -13.38 -5.64
C THR A 184 3.07 -13.58 -4.87
N ASN A 185 3.07 -14.50 -3.92
CA ASN A 185 4.29 -14.96 -3.25
C ASN A 185 5.08 -15.91 -4.15
N THR A 186 4.37 -16.89 -4.73
CA THR A 186 4.94 -17.93 -5.59
C THR A 186 4.61 -17.63 -7.05
N SER A 187 5.40 -18.20 -7.96
CA SER A 187 5.19 -18.07 -9.41
C SER A 187 4.00 -18.89 -9.90
N ARG A 188 2.85 -18.69 -9.28
CA ARG A 188 1.57 -19.29 -9.66
C ARG A 188 0.54 -18.21 -9.90
N TRP A 189 -0.37 -18.44 -10.85
CA TRP A 189 -1.54 -17.60 -10.98
C TRP A 189 -2.40 -17.67 -9.73
N CYS A 190 -3.01 -16.55 -9.34
CA CYS A 190 -4.00 -16.58 -8.27
C CYS A 190 -5.23 -17.39 -8.74
N CYS A 191 -6.11 -17.73 -8.01
CA CYS A 191 -6.82 -17.36 -6.85
C CYS A 191 -7.45 -18.60 -6.22
N GLY A 192 -6.64 -19.55 -5.91
CA GLY A 192 -7.02 -20.73 -5.13
C GLY A 192 -6.43 -20.68 -3.73
N ILE A 193 -6.44 -21.84 -3.08
CA ILE A 193 -5.63 -22.10 -1.89
C ILE A 193 -4.29 -22.62 -2.41
N ASP A 194 -3.37 -21.71 -2.71
CA ASP A 194 -2.14 -21.98 -3.46
C ASP A 194 -0.89 -21.36 -2.85
N GLY A 195 -1.02 -20.75 -1.66
CA GLY A 195 0.06 -20.07 -0.95
C GLY A 195 0.22 -18.60 -1.35
N ASN A 196 -0.76 -18.03 -2.05
CA ASN A 196 -0.78 -16.64 -2.49
C ASN A 196 -1.93 -15.83 -1.88
N GLU A 197 -2.60 -16.36 -0.86
CA GLU A 197 -3.79 -15.75 -0.26
C GLU A 197 -3.47 -14.44 0.45
N ARG A 198 -2.30 -14.39 1.08
CA ARG A 198 -1.80 -13.22 1.79
C ARG A 198 -0.30 -13.05 1.52
N TRP A 199 0.21 -11.86 1.80
CA TRP A 199 1.63 -11.52 1.67
C TRP A 199 2.57 -12.49 2.43
N ASN A 200 2.03 -13.21 3.41
CA ASN A 200 2.78 -14.11 4.29
C ASN A 200 2.29 -15.56 4.29
N SER A 201 1.52 -15.98 3.29
CA SER A 201 1.06 -17.39 3.18
C SER A 201 2.21 -18.35 2.89
N SER A 202 3.16 -17.99 2.05
CA SER A 202 4.31 -18.84 1.67
C SER A 202 5.65 -18.29 2.14
N GLN A 203 5.66 -17.20 2.87
CA GLN A 203 6.87 -16.55 3.39
C GLN A 203 6.55 -15.79 4.66
N SER A 204 7.56 -15.24 5.34
CA SER A 204 7.32 -14.36 6.48
C SER A 204 7.02 -12.93 6.01
N THR A 205 6.28 -12.15 6.83
CA THR A 205 6.10 -10.71 6.61
C THR A 205 7.44 -9.97 6.46
N GLN A 206 8.47 -10.39 7.19
CA GLN A 206 9.80 -9.81 7.08
C GLN A 206 10.42 -10.04 5.70
N GLN A 207 10.38 -11.28 5.17
CA GLN A 207 10.90 -11.59 3.83
C GLN A 207 10.17 -10.80 2.75
N TRP A 208 8.83 -10.77 2.82
CA TRP A 208 8.02 -9.97 1.90
C TRP A 208 8.40 -8.49 1.92
N THR A 209 8.58 -7.92 3.11
CA THR A 209 8.96 -6.52 3.24
C THR A 209 10.40 -6.26 2.75
N ASP A 210 11.32 -7.21 2.98
CA ASP A 210 12.70 -7.11 2.48
C ASP A 210 12.76 -7.18 0.96
N ASP A 211 11.93 -8.01 0.33
CA ASP A 211 11.79 -8.05 -1.13
C ASP A 211 11.25 -6.72 -1.67
N TRP A 212 10.30 -6.11 -0.99
CA TRP A 212 9.82 -4.78 -1.35
C TRP A 212 10.90 -3.70 -1.26
N VAL A 213 11.68 -3.70 -0.19
CA VAL A 213 12.83 -2.78 -0.04
C VAL A 213 13.84 -3.01 -1.16
N PHE A 214 14.10 -4.27 -1.51
CA PHE A 214 14.98 -4.62 -2.63
C PHE A 214 14.44 -4.09 -3.97
N MET A 215 13.17 -4.38 -4.30
CA MET A 215 12.54 -3.95 -5.57
C MET A 215 12.46 -2.42 -5.66
N ALA A 216 12.04 -1.75 -4.61
CA ALA A 216 11.96 -0.29 -4.58
C ALA A 216 13.33 0.39 -4.74
N ARG A 217 14.37 -0.16 -4.13
CA ARG A 217 15.75 0.33 -4.27
C ARG A 217 16.31 0.08 -5.66
N ARG A 218 15.98 -1.07 -6.25
CA ARG A 218 16.42 -1.45 -7.59
C ARG A 218 16.02 -0.42 -8.65
N TYR A 219 14.83 0.12 -8.54
CA TYR A 219 14.28 1.09 -9.49
C TYR A 219 14.31 2.54 -9.00
N ALA A 220 15.02 2.85 -7.93
CA ALA A 220 15.05 4.21 -7.37
C ALA A 220 15.61 5.28 -8.33
N SER A 221 16.41 4.88 -9.32
CA SER A 221 16.94 5.77 -10.34
C SER A 221 16.11 5.79 -11.64
N VAL A 222 15.00 5.06 -11.71
CA VAL A 222 14.13 4.98 -12.90
C VAL A 222 12.91 5.90 -12.70
N PRO A 223 12.89 7.10 -13.31
CA PRO A 223 11.84 8.10 -13.02
C PRO A 223 10.43 7.65 -13.39
N GLY A 224 10.31 6.72 -14.35
CA GLY A 224 9.02 6.14 -14.74
C GLY A 224 8.41 5.22 -13.70
N VAL A 225 9.19 4.68 -12.77
CA VAL A 225 8.66 3.86 -11.66
C VAL A 225 8.14 4.79 -10.56
N VAL A 226 6.83 4.87 -10.45
CA VAL A 226 6.16 5.89 -9.62
C VAL A 226 5.40 5.33 -8.42
N GLY A 227 5.21 4.01 -8.33
CA GLY A 227 4.43 3.42 -7.24
C GLY A 227 4.80 1.97 -6.94
N ALA A 228 4.51 1.58 -5.72
CA ALA A 228 4.56 0.22 -5.19
C ALA A 228 3.15 -0.16 -4.72
N ASP A 229 2.54 -1.11 -5.41
CA ASP A 229 1.25 -1.71 -5.08
C ASP A 229 1.51 -2.99 -4.30
N LEU A 230 1.25 -2.91 -2.99
CA LEU A 230 1.92 -3.74 -2.00
C LEU A 230 1.57 -5.21 -2.06
N TYR A 231 0.31 -5.57 -2.27
CA TYR A 231 -0.10 -6.97 -2.45
C TYR A 231 -1.49 -7.06 -3.07
N ASN A 232 -1.62 -7.99 -4.02
CA ASN A 232 -2.86 -8.21 -4.76
C ASN A 232 -3.85 -9.07 -3.97
N GLU A 233 -5.09 -8.61 -3.86
CA GLU A 233 -6.26 -9.38 -3.39
C GLU A 233 -6.00 -10.19 -2.11
N VAL A 234 -5.63 -9.48 -1.04
CA VAL A 234 -5.47 -10.10 0.29
C VAL A 234 -6.77 -10.78 0.69
N ARG A 235 -6.71 -12.10 0.87
CA ARG A 235 -7.86 -12.96 1.12
C ARG A 235 -7.59 -14.04 2.16
N ARG A 236 -8.62 -14.81 2.49
CA ARG A 236 -8.53 -15.93 3.44
C ARG A 236 -7.57 -17.02 2.96
N ASP A 237 -6.79 -17.54 3.89
CA ASP A 237 -6.02 -18.76 3.76
C ASP A 237 -6.67 -19.88 4.60
N VAL A 238 -7.25 -20.87 3.96
CA VAL A 238 -7.93 -22.05 4.55
C VAL A 238 -8.91 -21.68 5.66
N LEU A 239 -8.43 -21.42 6.87
CA LEU A 239 -9.23 -21.10 8.07
C LEU A 239 -8.92 -19.73 8.68
N ASP A 240 -7.93 -19.04 8.13
CA ASP A 240 -7.44 -17.79 8.69
C ASP A 240 -7.83 -16.59 7.83
N ASP A 241 -8.62 -15.69 8.40
CA ASP A 241 -9.00 -14.45 7.76
C ASP A 241 -7.92 -13.39 7.90
N PRO A 242 -7.64 -12.62 6.84
CA PRO A 242 -6.95 -11.35 7.00
C PRO A 242 -7.81 -10.40 7.81
N ASN A 243 -7.16 -9.48 8.51
CA ASN A 243 -7.86 -8.47 9.28
C ASN A 243 -7.24 -7.09 9.11
N TRP A 244 -7.91 -6.10 9.69
CA TRP A 244 -7.53 -4.71 9.58
C TRP A 244 -7.45 -4.08 10.97
N GLY A 245 -6.26 -4.11 11.57
CA GLY A 245 -5.99 -3.43 12.82
C GLY A 245 -6.17 -4.27 14.09
N LEU A 246 -6.09 -5.63 14.01
CA LEU A 246 -6.10 -6.48 15.21
C LEU A 246 -4.72 -6.70 15.82
N GLY A 247 -3.63 -6.38 15.11
CA GLY A 247 -2.27 -6.48 15.62
C GLY A 247 -1.70 -7.89 15.68
N ASP A 248 -2.29 -8.83 14.96
CA ASP A 248 -1.80 -10.20 14.84
C ASP A 248 -1.02 -10.43 13.54
N ALA A 249 -0.64 -11.67 13.28
CA ALA A 249 0.12 -12.04 12.07
C ALA A 249 -0.65 -11.86 10.75
N HIS A 250 -1.97 -11.68 10.82
CA HIS A 250 -2.87 -11.53 9.67
C HIS A 250 -3.38 -10.08 9.50
N ASP A 251 -2.79 -9.14 10.25
CA ASP A 251 -3.16 -7.73 10.22
C ASP A 251 -2.58 -7.03 8.98
N TRP A 252 -3.41 -6.93 7.93
CA TRP A 252 -3.04 -6.25 6.70
C TRP A 252 -2.77 -4.76 6.88
N TYR A 253 -3.52 -4.11 7.77
CA TYR A 253 -3.28 -2.70 8.09
C TYR A 253 -1.84 -2.48 8.59
N ALA A 254 -1.41 -3.26 9.57
CA ALA A 254 -0.08 -3.13 10.15
C ALA A 254 1.03 -3.54 9.16
N ALA A 255 0.83 -4.64 8.41
CA ALA A 255 1.79 -5.12 7.43
C ALA A 255 2.00 -4.12 6.28
N ALA A 256 0.91 -3.62 5.69
CA ALA A 256 0.96 -2.66 4.58
C ALA A 256 1.60 -1.34 5.01
N ARG A 257 1.24 -0.82 6.19
CA ARG A 257 1.87 0.38 6.74
C ARG A 257 3.37 0.18 6.92
N THR A 258 3.76 -0.93 7.53
CA THR A 258 5.17 -1.26 7.79
C THR A 258 5.97 -1.33 6.50
N ALA A 259 5.47 -2.03 5.50
CA ALA A 259 6.13 -2.13 4.21
C ALA A 259 6.23 -0.76 3.52
N GLY A 260 5.15 0.01 3.49
CA GLY A 260 5.13 1.36 2.93
C GLY A 260 6.12 2.30 3.60
N ASP A 261 6.14 2.33 4.93
CA ASP A 261 7.07 3.17 5.69
C ASP A 261 8.54 2.76 5.45
N ARG A 262 8.84 1.45 5.37
CA ARG A 262 10.18 0.96 5.04
C ARG A 262 10.60 1.28 3.61
N ILE A 263 9.71 1.14 2.63
CA ILE A 263 9.98 1.54 1.24
C ILE A 263 10.37 3.02 1.20
N LEU A 264 9.57 3.88 1.82
CA LEU A 264 9.79 5.33 1.79
C LEU A 264 11.06 5.77 2.55
N THR A 265 11.41 5.10 3.63
CA THR A 265 12.55 5.49 4.47
C THR A 265 13.87 4.82 4.07
N GLU A 266 13.84 3.58 3.62
CA GLU A 266 15.04 2.78 3.38
C GLU A 266 15.42 2.65 1.90
N ALA A 267 14.45 2.79 0.98
CA ALA A 267 14.66 2.44 -0.43
C ALA A 267 14.38 3.59 -1.40
N ASN A 268 13.14 4.08 -1.47
CA ASN A 268 12.74 5.08 -2.46
C ASN A 268 11.62 5.99 -1.94
N PRO A 269 11.94 7.19 -1.43
CA PRO A 269 10.94 8.15 -0.94
C PRO A 269 10.05 8.75 -2.04
N ALA A 270 10.35 8.50 -3.30
CA ALA A 270 9.60 9.05 -4.43
C ALA A 270 8.33 8.26 -4.77
N LEU A 271 8.22 7.00 -4.33
CA LEU A 271 7.13 6.11 -4.70
C LEU A 271 5.81 6.49 -4.02
N LEU A 272 4.72 6.38 -4.76
CA LEU A 272 3.39 6.19 -4.17
C LEU A 272 3.33 4.79 -3.54
N ILE A 273 2.65 4.69 -2.42
CA ILE A 273 2.36 3.42 -1.77
C ILE A 273 0.89 3.13 -1.97
N VAL A 274 0.62 2.09 -2.75
CA VAL A 274 -0.74 1.66 -3.03
C VAL A 274 -1.11 0.53 -2.08
N ILE A 275 -2.20 0.72 -1.34
CA ILE A 275 -2.70 -0.23 -0.36
C ILE A 275 -4.10 -0.66 -0.78
N GLU A 276 -4.20 -1.92 -1.14
CA GLU A 276 -5.47 -2.53 -1.51
C GLU A 276 -6.32 -2.85 -0.28
N GLY A 277 -7.63 -2.84 -0.44
CA GLY A 277 -8.56 -3.29 0.59
C GLY A 277 -8.46 -4.79 0.86
N ILE A 278 -9.20 -5.27 1.86
CA ILE A 278 -9.33 -6.71 2.10
C ILE A 278 -10.36 -7.27 1.13
N ASN A 279 -9.97 -8.34 0.41
CA ASN A 279 -10.82 -8.94 -0.60
C ASN A 279 -12.05 -9.59 0.05
N TRP A 280 -11.89 -10.72 0.70
CA TRP A 280 -12.99 -11.38 1.39
C TRP A 280 -12.51 -12.15 2.61
N THR A 281 -13.45 -12.28 3.53
CA THR A 281 -13.31 -13.06 4.75
C THR A 281 -14.43 -14.10 4.78
N GLY A 282 -14.22 -15.21 5.44
CA GLY A 282 -15.18 -16.29 5.50
C GLY A 282 -14.76 -17.53 4.70
N VAL A 283 -15.47 -18.62 4.88
CA VAL A 283 -15.12 -19.91 4.24
C VAL A 283 -15.44 -19.85 2.75
N PRO A 284 -14.48 -20.08 1.85
CA PRO A 284 -14.73 -20.13 0.42
C PRO A 284 -15.43 -21.43 0.06
N VAL A 285 -16.75 -21.43 0.12
CA VAL A 285 -17.58 -22.54 -0.34
C VAL A 285 -18.52 -22.05 -1.42
N ASP A 286 -18.81 -22.93 -2.38
CA ASP A 286 -19.72 -22.62 -3.46
C ASP A 286 -21.08 -22.10 -2.95
N GLY A 287 -21.54 -21.01 -3.56
CA GLY A 287 -22.83 -20.41 -3.25
C GLY A 287 -22.84 -19.45 -2.07
N LEU A 288 -21.69 -19.22 -1.39
CA LEU A 288 -21.55 -18.11 -0.45
C LEU A 288 -21.00 -16.88 -1.16
N PRO A 289 -21.47 -15.68 -0.77
CA PRO A 289 -20.91 -14.45 -1.29
C PRO A 289 -19.41 -14.37 -0.99
N HIS A 290 -18.63 -14.09 -2.02
CA HIS A 290 -17.22 -13.74 -1.89
C HIS A 290 -17.12 -12.25 -2.04
N GLY A 291 -16.46 -11.61 -1.09
CA GLY A 291 -16.17 -10.19 -1.19
C GLY A 291 -15.15 -9.92 -2.29
N ARG A 292 -14.96 -8.68 -2.60
CA ARG A 292 -13.87 -8.15 -3.41
C ARG A 292 -13.11 -7.14 -2.58
N PRO A 293 -11.89 -6.76 -2.98
CA PRO A 293 -11.12 -5.78 -2.23
C PRO A 293 -11.94 -4.52 -1.97
N GLN A 294 -12.27 -4.29 -0.70
CA GLN A 294 -13.08 -3.17 -0.24
C GLN A 294 -12.29 -2.31 0.75
N LEU A 295 -12.54 -1.02 0.71
CA LEU A 295 -11.88 -0.05 1.58
C LEU A 295 -12.71 0.29 2.83
N THR A 296 -13.84 -0.36 3.05
CA THR A 296 -14.73 -0.07 4.17
C THR A 296 -14.06 -0.03 5.55
N PRO A 297 -13.03 -0.86 5.87
CA PRO A 297 -12.33 -0.75 7.14
C PRO A 297 -11.60 0.58 7.34
N ALA A 298 -11.20 1.27 6.25
CA ALA A 298 -10.55 2.57 6.33
C ALA A 298 -11.44 3.67 6.92
N ARG A 299 -12.78 3.49 6.93
CA ARG A 299 -13.72 4.41 7.60
C ARG A 299 -13.41 4.56 9.08
N THR A 300 -12.97 3.48 9.71
CA THR A 300 -12.67 3.43 11.14
C THR A 300 -11.18 3.59 11.42
N LEU A 301 -10.32 2.99 10.58
CA LEU A 301 -8.87 2.98 10.76
C LEU A 301 -8.17 3.14 9.41
N SER A 302 -7.79 4.37 9.07
CA SER A 302 -7.05 4.65 7.84
C SER A 302 -5.54 4.59 8.06
N HIS A 303 -4.81 4.27 7.01
CA HIS A 303 -3.35 4.28 7.03
C HIS A 303 -2.80 5.69 7.20
N THR A 304 -1.73 5.78 7.97
CA THR A 304 -0.91 6.96 8.11
C THR A 304 0.54 6.55 7.86
N LEU A 305 1.05 6.92 6.69
CA LEU A 305 2.43 6.65 6.29
C LEU A 305 3.38 7.73 6.80
N VAL A 306 4.68 7.44 6.81
CA VAL A 306 5.72 8.40 7.17
C VAL A 306 5.67 9.68 6.33
N ASP A 307 5.24 9.57 5.09
CA ASP A 307 4.88 10.70 4.21
C ASP A 307 3.38 10.61 3.87
N SER A 308 2.60 11.58 4.34
CA SER A 308 1.15 11.63 4.14
C SER A 308 0.72 11.85 2.69
N HIS A 309 1.65 12.27 1.83
CA HIS A 309 1.41 12.55 0.41
C HIS A 309 1.78 11.37 -0.51
N LYS A 310 1.96 10.18 0.04
CA LYS A 310 2.34 8.99 -0.73
C LYS A 310 1.28 7.87 -0.71
N LEU A 311 0.23 7.99 0.09
CA LEU A 311 -0.81 6.98 0.19
C LEU A 311 -1.81 7.07 -0.98
N VAL A 312 -2.02 5.94 -1.64
CA VAL A 312 -3.12 5.69 -2.57
C VAL A 312 -3.85 4.43 -2.10
N TYR A 313 -5.16 4.45 -2.06
CA TYR A 313 -5.93 3.24 -1.80
C TYR A 313 -6.35 2.57 -3.10
N SER A 314 -6.50 1.25 -3.07
CA SER A 314 -6.89 0.45 -4.23
C SER A 314 -8.04 -0.50 -3.90
N ALA A 315 -8.87 -0.73 -4.90
CA ALA A 315 -9.95 -1.70 -4.88
C ALA A 315 -10.14 -2.33 -6.26
N HIS A 316 -10.80 -3.49 -6.31
CA HIS A 316 -11.14 -4.18 -7.55
C HIS A 316 -12.64 -4.25 -7.73
N PHE A 317 -13.10 -4.13 -8.96
CA PHE A 317 -14.53 -4.27 -9.29
C PHE A 317 -14.72 -5.07 -10.57
N TYR A 318 -15.43 -6.16 -10.47
CA TYR A 318 -15.85 -6.99 -11.59
C TYR A 318 -17.38 -7.13 -11.62
N GLY A 319 -17.94 -7.44 -12.78
CA GLY A 319 -19.33 -7.81 -12.91
C GLY A 319 -19.62 -9.16 -12.28
N TYR A 320 -20.89 -9.50 -12.14
CA TYR A 320 -21.31 -10.77 -11.53
C TYR A 320 -20.71 -12.00 -12.20
N THR A 321 -20.61 -11.99 -13.53
CA THR A 321 -20.01 -13.10 -14.27
C THR A 321 -18.49 -13.11 -14.27
N GLY A 322 -17.84 -12.05 -13.87
CA GLY A 322 -16.39 -11.82 -13.77
C GLY A 322 -15.44 -12.79 -14.45
N PRO A 323 -14.15 -12.62 -14.32
CA PRO A 323 -13.19 -13.58 -14.86
C PRO A 323 -13.35 -14.93 -14.15
N ARG A 324 -13.37 -16.00 -14.93
CA ARG A 324 -13.33 -17.36 -14.38
C ARG A 324 -11.90 -17.69 -14.05
N HIS A 325 -11.54 -17.51 -12.79
CA HIS A 325 -10.22 -17.87 -12.33
C HIS A 325 -10.06 -19.38 -12.26
N SER A 326 -9.13 -19.93 -13.01
CA SER A 326 -8.51 -21.23 -12.82
C SER A 326 -9.44 -22.41 -12.54
N GLY A 327 -10.64 -22.46 -13.11
CA GLY A 327 -11.53 -23.60 -12.98
C GLY A 327 -12.12 -23.82 -11.57
N ALA A 328 -11.86 -22.94 -10.63
CA ALA A 328 -12.53 -22.94 -9.33
C ALA A 328 -13.90 -22.30 -9.50
N THR A 329 -14.89 -23.09 -9.90
CA THR A 329 -16.29 -22.64 -9.96
C THR A 329 -16.74 -22.21 -8.56
N GLY A 330 -17.29 -21.00 -8.45
CA GLY A 330 -17.89 -20.50 -7.22
C GLY A 330 -16.91 -19.92 -6.19
N ILE A 331 -15.63 -19.84 -6.49
CA ILE A 331 -14.64 -19.17 -5.64
C ILE A 331 -14.21 -17.86 -6.30
N GLY A 332 -14.48 -16.75 -5.65
CA GLY A 332 -14.07 -15.40 -6.08
C GLY A 332 -15.18 -14.38 -5.98
N GLU A 333 -14.79 -13.13 -6.01
CA GLU A 333 -15.62 -11.94 -5.90
C GLU A 333 -16.67 -11.80 -7.02
N THR A 334 -16.49 -12.55 -8.09
CA THR A 334 -17.23 -12.41 -9.35
C THR A 334 -18.60 -13.07 -9.39
N HIS A 335 -18.94 -13.89 -8.39
CA HIS A 335 -20.22 -14.59 -8.32
C HIS A 335 -21.06 -14.20 -7.10
N ASP A 336 -20.80 -13.04 -6.53
CA ASP A 336 -21.60 -12.53 -5.42
C ASP A 336 -22.95 -12.03 -5.94
N ALA A 337 -24.02 -12.66 -5.50
CA ALA A 337 -25.39 -12.33 -5.91
C ALA A 337 -25.79 -10.87 -5.61
N ARG A 338 -25.10 -10.20 -4.69
CA ARG A 338 -25.32 -8.77 -4.39
C ARG A 338 -24.98 -7.87 -5.57
N TYR A 339 -24.16 -8.33 -6.50
CA TYR A 339 -23.70 -7.56 -7.66
C TYR A 339 -24.37 -8.02 -8.96
N GLN A 340 -25.32 -8.96 -8.86
CA GLN A 340 -26.07 -9.43 -10.01
C GLN A 340 -27.10 -8.37 -10.44
N ASP A 341 -27.14 -8.08 -11.73
CA ASP A 341 -28.15 -7.22 -12.37
C ASP A 341 -28.31 -5.83 -11.73
N LEU A 342 -27.23 -5.24 -11.20
CA LEU A 342 -27.26 -3.90 -10.64
C LEU A 342 -27.68 -2.86 -11.69
N SER A 343 -28.68 -2.05 -11.35
CA SER A 343 -28.93 -0.81 -12.06
C SER A 343 -27.72 0.15 -11.95
N ARG A 344 -27.68 1.17 -12.80
CA ARG A 344 -26.63 2.21 -12.74
C ARG A 344 -26.53 2.85 -11.34
N ASP A 345 -27.66 3.19 -10.75
CA ASP A 345 -27.69 3.87 -9.44
C ASP A 345 -27.22 2.94 -8.32
N GLU A 346 -27.59 1.66 -8.35
CA GLU A 346 -27.13 0.66 -7.39
C GLU A 346 -25.64 0.39 -7.53
N LEU A 347 -25.12 0.30 -8.76
CA LEU A 347 -23.66 0.18 -8.99
C LEU A 347 -22.91 1.41 -8.48
N ASN A 348 -23.41 2.61 -8.77
CA ASN A 348 -22.79 3.85 -8.30
C ASN A 348 -22.78 3.93 -6.76
N ALA A 349 -23.85 3.49 -6.10
CA ALA A 349 -23.91 3.40 -4.65
C ALA A 349 -22.89 2.38 -4.10
N ALA A 350 -22.79 1.20 -4.71
CA ALA A 350 -21.81 0.18 -4.32
C ALA A 350 -20.36 0.68 -4.46
N LEU A 351 -20.03 1.29 -5.61
CA LEU A 351 -18.70 1.88 -5.83
C LEU A 351 -18.35 2.94 -4.78
N THR A 352 -19.33 3.81 -4.48
CA THR A 352 -19.16 4.87 -3.47
C THR A 352 -18.97 4.27 -2.08
N ASP A 353 -19.82 3.33 -1.67
CA ASP A 353 -19.82 2.78 -0.32
C ASP A 353 -18.64 1.84 -0.05
N GLU A 354 -18.17 1.13 -1.06
CA GLU A 354 -17.09 0.15 -0.90
C GLU A 354 -15.69 0.76 -1.08
N ALA A 355 -15.55 1.82 -1.90
CA ALA A 355 -14.24 2.39 -2.21
C ALA A 355 -14.21 3.92 -2.27
N PHE A 356 -15.04 4.57 -3.09
CA PHE A 356 -14.89 5.99 -3.41
C PHE A 356 -15.27 6.94 -2.27
N PHE A 357 -15.88 6.46 -1.17
CA PHE A 357 -16.04 7.28 0.03
C PHE A 357 -14.71 7.82 0.55
N VAL A 358 -13.60 7.12 0.28
CA VAL A 358 -12.24 7.53 0.68
C VAL A 358 -11.85 8.87 0.07
N GLU A 359 -12.42 9.22 -1.08
CA GLU A 359 -12.19 10.51 -1.73
C GLU A 359 -12.94 11.69 -1.10
N GLU A 360 -13.79 11.43 -0.10
CA GLU A 360 -14.52 12.48 0.62
C GLU A 360 -13.52 13.43 1.30
N SER A 361 -13.64 14.71 0.97
CA SER A 361 -12.70 15.72 1.50
C SER A 361 -12.83 15.90 3.00
N GLY A 362 -11.70 16.17 3.66
CA GLY A 362 -11.69 16.54 5.05
C GLY A 362 -11.92 15.38 6.02
N ARG A 363 -11.62 14.16 5.62
CA ARG A 363 -11.67 12.98 6.47
C ARG A 363 -10.26 12.46 6.77
N HIS A 364 -10.10 11.72 7.88
CA HIS A 364 -8.82 11.10 8.20
C HIS A 364 -8.37 10.08 7.14
N TYR A 365 -9.32 9.50 6.42
CA TYR A 365 -9.07 8.54 5.35
C TYR A 365 -8.91 9.18 3.97
N THR A 366 -9.09 10.51 3.83
CA THR A 366 -9.01 11.15 2.51
C THR A 366 -7.71 10.83 1.79
N ALA A 367 -7.84 10.17 0.66
CA ALA A 367 -6.74 9.78 -0.23
C ALA A 367 -7.29 9.52 -1.65
N PRO A 368 -6.46 9.46 -2.69
CA PRO A 368 -6.88 8.97 -3.98
C PRO A 368 -7.30 7.50 -3.92
N VAL A 369 -8.28 7.13 -4.72
CA VAL A 369 -8.68 5.73 -4.97
C VAL A 369 -8.30 5.37 -6.40
N TRP A 370 -7.60 4.25 -6.53
CA TRP A 370 -7.29 3.65 -7.81
C TRP A 370 -8.01 2.31 -7.94
N ILE A 371 -8.88 2.19 -8.91
CA ILE A 371 -9.46 0.88 -9.23
C ILE A 371 -8.42 0.13 -10.07
N SER A 372 -7.58 -0.65 -9.39
CA SER A 372 -6.42 -1.29 -9.99
C SER A 372 -6.77 -2.52 -10.83
N GLU A 373 -8.00 -3.02 -10.70
CA GLU A 373 -8.54 -4.03 -11.61
C GLU A 373 -10.04 -3.84 -11.85
N PHE A 374 -10.40 -3.90 -13.12
CA PHE A 374 -11.76 -4.09 -13.63
C PHE A 374 -11.67 -4.63 -15.06
N GLY A 375 -12.71 -5.27 -15.53
CA GLY A 375 -12.70 -5.78 -16.90
C GLY A 375 -13.97 -6.51 -17.29
N ALA A 376 -14.05 -6.91 -18.55
CA ALA A 376 -15.08 -7.76 -19.11
C ALA A 376 -14.56 -8.48 -20.36
N GLY A 377 -15.06 -9.68 -20.65
CA GLY A 377 -14.66 -10.45 -21.82
C GLY A 377 -15.21 -9.88 -23.13
N ALA A 378 -14.41 -9.91 -24.21
CA ALA A 378 -14.86 -9.52 -25.56
C ALA A 378 -15.97 -10.41 -26.09
N GLY A 379 -15.97 -11.69 -25.69
CA GLY A 379 -17.00 -12.68 -26.03
C GLY A 379 -18.27 -12.60 -25.18
N GLU A 380 -18.36 -11.66 -24.24
CA GLU A 380 -19.51 -11.54 -23.37
C GLU A 380 -20.80 -11.25 -24.18
N THR A 381 -21.85 -11.99 -23.90
CA THR A 381 -23.14 -11.86 -24.57
C THR A 381 -24.28 -11.46 -23.64
N ASP A 382 -24.07 -11.56 -22.33
CA ASP A 382 -25.06 -11.16 -21.34
C ASP A 382 -25.28 -9.63 -21.36
N PRO A 383 -26.52 -9.17 -21.62
CA PRO A 383 -26.79 -7.74 -21.64
C PRO A 383 -26.53 -7.03 -20.30
N ALA A 384 -26.72 -7.71 -19.16
CA ALA A 384 -26.51 -7.12 -17.85
C ALA A 384 -25.01 -6.87 -17.59
N THR A 385 -24.14 -7.82 -17.94
CA THR A 385 -22.68 -7.65 -17.85
C THR A 385 -22.18 -6.56 -18.79
N ARG A 386 -22.72 -6.47 -20.02
CA ARG A 386 -22.40 -5.37 -20.94
C ARG A 386 -22.85 -4.00 -20.41
N ALA A 387 -24.05 -3.94 -19.84
CA ALA A 387 -24.53 -2.72 -19.19
C ALA A 387 -23.68 -2.34 -17.98
N TRP A 388 -23.28 -3.32 -17.17
CA TRP A 388 -22.36 -3.11 -16.04
C TRP A 388 -21.05 -2.46 -16.51
N PHE A 389 -20.43 -2.98 -17.57
CA PHE A 389 -19.18 -2.41 -18.10
C PHE A 389 -19.37 -0.97 -18.60
N GLY A 390 -20.47 -0.68 -19.28
CA GLY A 390 -20.81 0.69 -19.66
C GLY A 390 -20.99 1.60 -18.44
N ASN A 391 -21.74 1.16 -17.44
CA ASN A 391 -22.04 1.94 -16.25
C ASN A 391 -20.79 2.23 -15.41
N ILE A 392 -19.87 1.24 -15.24
CA ILE A 392 -18.64 1.48 -14.47
C ILE A 392 -17.67 2.42 -15.20
N THR A 393 -17.55 2.32 -16.53
CA THR A 393 -16.73 3.24 -17.31
C THR A 393 -17.30 4.66 -17.33
N ASP A 394 -18.62 4.80 -17.36
CA ASP A 394 -19.28 6.10 -17.17
C ASP A 394 -19.00 6.68 -15.79
N TYR A 395 -19.11 5.86 -14.73
CA TYR A 395 -18.77 6.29 -13.37
C TYR A 395 -17.34 6.81 -13.27
N PHE A 396 -16.37 6.06 -13.82
CA PHE A 396 -14.96 6.48 -13.83
C PHE A 396 -14.73 7.78 -14.61
N THR A 397 -15.48 7.97 -15.67
CA THR A 397 -15.42 9.20 -16.47
C THR A 397 -15.99 10.39 -15.70
N ASP A 398 -17.19 10.24 -15.14
CA ASP A 398 -17.90 11.30 -14.40
C ASP A 398 -17.17 11.73 -13.12
N HIS A 399 -16.45 10.81 -12.48
CA HIS A 399 -15.72 11.05 -11.22
C HIS A 399 -14.23 11.40 -11.41
N ASP A 400 -13.74 11.46 -12.64
CA ASP A 400 -12.29 11.61 -12.91
C ASP A 400 -11.46 10.55 -12.16
N ALA A 401 -11.97 9.30 -12.13
CA ALA A 401 -11.37 8.23 -11.36
C ALA A 401 -10.07 7.72 -11.97
N ASP A 402 -9.17 7.25 -11.12
CA ASP A 402 -7.98 6.50 -11.48
C ASP A 402 -8.35 5.03 -11.69
N PHE A 403 -7.91 4.40 -12.78
CA PHE A 403 -8.32 3.04 -13.13
C PHE A 403 -7.22 2.21 -13.78
N ALA A 404 -7.32 0.87 -13.71
CA ALA A 404 -6.51 -0.07 -14.48
C ALA A 404 -7.36 -1.27 -14.95
N TYR A 405 -7.30 -1.53 -16.24
CA TYR A 405 -7.99 -2.67 -16.82
C TYR A 405 -7.19 -3.98 -16.64
N TRP A 406 -7.89 -5.09 -16.41
CA TRP A 406 -7.32 -6.44 -16.34
C TRP A 406 -7.93 -7.37 -17.40
N PRO A 407 -7.09 -8.14 -18.14
CA PRO A 407 -5.66 -7.95 -18.35
C PRO A 407 -5.36 -7.13 -19.63
N LEU A 408 -4.11 -6.68 -19.82
CA LEU A 408 -3.73 -5.87 -20.98
C LEU A 408 -3.42 -6.73 -22.20
N VAL A 409 -2.62 -7.78 -22.03
CA VAL A 409 -2.09 -8.62 -23.12
C VAL A 409 -2.56 -10.06 -22.94
N GLY A 410 -3.03 -10.65 -24.01
CA GLY A 410 -3.44 -12.05 -24.06
C GLY A 410 -3.15 -12.68 -25.41
N PHE A 411 -3.65 -13.89 -25.63
CA PHE A 411 -3.45 -14.67 -26.83
C PHE A 411 -4.76 -14.83 -27.62
N ASP A 412 -4.68 -14.68 -28.93
CA ASP A 412 -5.85 -14.80 -29.80
C ASP A 412 -6.41 -16.24 -29.74
N GLY A 413 -7.72 -16.31 -29.53
CA GLY A 413 -8.46 -17.58 -29.40
C GLY A 413 -8.48 -18.18 -28.00
N HIS A 414 -7.76 -17.62 -27.01
CA HIS A 414 -7.67 -18.18 -25.66
C HIS A 414 -8.07 -17.20 -24.57
N ASP A 415 -7.75 -15.93 -24.72
CA ASP A 415 -8.00 -14.91 -23.71
C ASP A 415 -8.88 -13.80 -24.28
N ASP A 416 -10.17 -13.91 -24.07
CA ASP A 416 -11.12 -12.92 -24.53
C ASP A 416 -11.28 -11.71 -23.59
N TRP A 417 -10.68 -11.75 -22.39
CA TRP A 417 -10.67 -10.63 -21.45
C TRP A 417 -9.63 -9.58 -21.78
N ALA A 418 -8.49 -9.97 -22.37
CA ALA A 418 -7.43 -9.05 -22.69
C ALA A 418 -7.87 -7.92 -23.63
N LEU A 419 -7.31 -6.72 -23.40
CA LEU A 419 -7.51 -5.57 -24.29
C LEU A 419 -6.86 -5.80 -25.66
N LEU A 420 -5.66 -6.40 -25.65
CA LEU A 420 -4.88 -6.73 -26.83
C LEU A 420 -4.57 -8.21 -26.84
N ARG A 421 -4.82 -8.87 -27.97
CA ARG A 421 -4.50 -10.27 -28.18
C ARG A 421 -3.60 -10.41 -29.38
N TYR A 422 -2.67 -11.35 -29.31
CA TYR A 422 -1.74 -11.60 -30.40
C TYR A 422 -1.74 -13.07 -30.78
N ASP A 423 -1.83 -13.35 -32.10
CA ASP A 423 -1.64 -14.71 -32.64
C ASP A 423 -0.16 -15.12 -32.60
N GLU A 424 0.14 -16.36 -32.98
CA GLU A 424 1.53 -16.88 -33.04
C GLU A 424 2.44 -16.10 -33.98
N GLY A 425 1.89 -15.44 -34.98
CA GLY A 425 2.61 -14.57 -35.91
C GLY A 425 2.75 -13.13 -35.46
N GLY A 426 2.27 -12.79 -34.26
CA GLY A 426 2.30 -11.44 -33.70
C GLY A 426 1.28 -10.49 -34.32
N ARG A 427 0.27 -11.02 -35.04
CA ARG A 427 -0.83 -10.20 -35.54
C ARG A 427 -1.77 -9.85 -34.38
N ARG A 428 -2.09 -8.57 -34.26
CA ARG A 428 -2.97 -8.04 -33.23
C ARG A 428 -4.44 -8.34 -33.52
N ALA A 429 -5.19 -8.62 -32.45
CA ALA A 429 -6.63 -8.59 -32.34
C ALA A 429 -7.03 -7.94 -31.01
N GLY A 430 -8.30 -7.62 -30.84
CA GLY A 430 -8.84 -7.09 -29.56
C GLY A 430 -9.47 -5.71 -29.71
N LEU A 431 -9.38 -4.91 -28.65
CA LEU A 431 -10.15 -3.67 -28.48
C LEU A 431 -9.89 -2.62 -29.57
N LEU A 432 -8.68 -2.56 -30.11
CA LEU A 432 -8.29 -1.61 -31.15
C LEU A 432 -8.77 -2.04 -32.55
N ASP A 433 -9.26 -3.26 -32.69
CA ASP A 433 -9.71 -3.80 -33.95
C ASP A 433 -11.23 -3.70 -34.10
N SER A 434 -11.75 -3.91 -35.30
CA SER A 434 -13.19 -3.76 -35.57
C SER A 434 -14.02 -4.85 -34.88
N GLY A 435 -15.09 -4.46 -34.19
CA GLY A 435 -16.11 -5.37 -33.67
C GLY A 435 -16.07 -5.68 -32.18
N ASP A 436 -15.08 -5.20 -31.44
CA ASP A 436 -15.08 -5.33 -29.99
C ASP A 436 -16.12 -4.40 -29.37
N TRP A 437 -17.11 -4.97 -28.69
CA TRP A 437 -18.23 -4.23 -28.10
C TRP A 437 -17.81 -3.27 -26.98
N ARG A 438 -16.66 -3.51 -26.33
CA ARG A 438 -16.10 -2.66 -25.26
C ARG A 438 -15.53 -1.34 -25.79
N ALA A 439 -15.15 -1.30 -27.05
CA ALA A 439 -14.40 -0.18 -27.64
C ALA A 439 -15.07 1.20 -27.50
N PRO A 440 -16.40 1.36 -27.67
CA PRO A 440 -17.02 2.68 -27.49
C PRO A 440 -16.90 3.19 -26.04
N ALA A 441 -17.16 2.35 -25.05
CA ALA A 441 -17.07 2.69 -23.62
C ALA A 441 -15.62 2.97 -23.22
N TRP A 442 -14.67 2.14 -23.69
CA TRP A 442 -13.25 2.35 -23.44
C TRP A 442 -12.73 3.68 -24.00
N ARG A 443 -13.08 4.00 -25.25
CA ARG A 443 -12.70 5.29 -25.85
C ARG A 443 -13.31 6.45 -25.10
N HIS A 444 -14.56 6.36 -24.72
CA HIS A 444 -15.20 7.39 -23.90
C HIS A 444 -14.42 7.62 -22.60
N LEU A 445 -14.02 6.56 -21.91
CA LEU A 445 -13.25 6.61 -20.67
C LEU A 445 -11.83 7.21 -20.86
N THR A 446 -11.13 6.81 -21.93
CA THR A 446 -9.74 7.22 -22.16
C THR A 446 -9.60 8.58 -22.86
N ASP A 447 -10.51 8.91 -23.78
CA ASP A 447 -10.47 10.15 -24.56
C ASP A 447 -11.08 11.35 -23.79
N THR A 448 -11.99 11.08 -22.85
CA THR A 448 -12.55 12.16 -22.02
C THR A 448 -11.46 12.73 -21.12
N PRO A 449 -11.13 14.00 -21.28
CA PRO A 449 -10.15 14.63 -20.39
C PRO A 449 -10.74 14.74 -18.99
N GLY A 450 -9.99 14.22 -18.01
CA GLY A 450 -10.28 14.49 -16.61
C GLY A 450 -9.85 15.92 -16.23
N ARG A 451 -9.79 16.18 -14.93
CA ARG A 451 -9.24 17.42 -14.41
C ARG A 451 -7.82 17.62 -14.94
N THR A 452 -7.51 18.81 -15.39
CA THR A 452 -6.18 19.20 -15.86
C THR A 452 -5.64 20.38 -15.03
N GLY A 453 -4.32 20.52 -15.02
CA GLY A 453 -3.64 21.61 -14.33
C GLY A 453 -3.54 21.44 -12.82
N PRO A 454 -3.18 22.52 -12.09
CA PRO A 454 -2.88 22.48 -10.67
C PRO A 454 -4.08 22.06 -9.81
N VAL A 455 -3.80 21.18 -8.85
CA VAL A 455 -4.76 20.82 -7.80
C VAL A 455 -4.53 21.74 -6.60
N PRO A 456 -5.58 22.40 -6.08
CA PRO A 456 -5.45 23.23 -4.90
C PRO A 456 -4.94 22.44 -3.70
N THR A 457 -4.04 23.04 -2.92
CA THR A 457 -3.60 22.46 -1.66
C THR A 457 -4.77 22.40 -0.68
N ALA A 458 -5.05 21.24 -0.16
CA ALA A 458 -6.07 21.02 0.87
C ALA A 458 -5.38 20.76 2.21
N ALA A 459 -6.02 21.17 3.30
CA ALA A 459 -5.57 20.81 4.64
C ALA A 459 -5.61 19.29 4.80
N VAL A 460 -4.51 18.72 5.31
CA VAL A 460 -4.37 17.29 5.56
C VAL A 460 -4.46 17.04 7.04
N TRP A 461 -5.23 16.04 7.44
CA TRP A 461 -5.16 15.47 8.75
C TRP A 461 -5.25 13.95 8.69
N LYS A 462 -4.57 13.27 9.61
CA LYS A 462 -4.45 11.83 9.65
C LYS A 462 -4.66 11.33 11.07
N MET A 463 -5.11 10.09 11.18
CA MET A 463 -5.27 9.39 12.44
C MET A 463 -4.04 8.51 12.69
N LEU A 464 -3.51 8.56 13.91
CA LEU A 464 -2.49 7.64 14.38
C LEU A 464 -3.12 6.56 15.25
N ASN A 465 -2.57 5.36 15.19
CA ASN A 465 -2.94 4.24 16.04
C ASN A 465 -1.70 3.70 16.76
N THR A 466 -1.76 3.64 18.08
CA THR A 466 -0.71 3.08 18.93
C THR A 466 -1.05 1.69 19.48
N ASP A 467 -2.24 1.17 19.20
CA ASP A 467 -2.68 -0.13 19.74
C ASP A 467 -1.77 -1.28 19.28
N HIS A 468 -1.11 -1.10 18.15
CA HIS A 468 -0.22 -2.08 17.53
C HIS A 468 1.18 -1.52 17.33
N GLY A 469 1.62 -0.66 18.23
CA GLY A 469 2.97 -0.07 18.16
C GLY A 469 4.03 -1.17 18.23
N ASP A 470 4.83 -1.27 17.19
CA ASP A 470 6.01 -2.11 17.11
C ASP A 470 7.26 -1.24 16.87
N ALA A 471 8.39 -1.89 16.66
CA ALA A 471 9.66 -1.20 16.38
C ALA A 471 9.61 -0.30 15.13
N VAL A 472 8.65 -0.52 14.24
CA VAL A 472 8.51 0.22 12.98
C VAL A 472 8.06 1.65 13.21
N GLU A 473 7.28 1.91 14.25
CA GLU A 473 6.89 3.28 14.60
C GLU A 473 8.11 4.19 14.84
N SER A 474 9.25 3.60 15.20
CA SER A 474 10.51 4.34 15.35
C SER A 474 11.02 4.92 14.03
N LEU A 475 10.70 4.29 12.90
CA LEU A 475 11.13 4.72 11.56
C LEU A 475 10.36 5.94 11.05
N ARG A 476 9.23 6.30 11.67
CA ARG A 476 8.47 7.49 11.29
C ARG A 476 9.22 8.79 11.55
N VAL A 477 10.20 8.74 12.42
CA VAL A 477 11.01 9.89 12.77
C VAL A 477 12.42 9.67 12.27
N ARG A 478 12.70 10.05 11.04
CA ARG A 478 13.92 9.75 10.29
C ARG A 478 15.22 10.11 11.00
N ASN A 479 15.21 11.10 11.87
CA ASN A 479 16.43 11.65 12.46
C ASN A 479 16.70 11.16 13.88
N THR A 480 15.81 10.40 14.48
CA THR A 480 15.93 9.97 15.90
C THR A 480 16.06 8.46 16.08
N GLY A 481 15.96 7.67 15.00
CA GLY A 481 15.95 6.22 15.08
C GLY A 481 14.83 5.70 15.99
N ASP A 482 15.06 4.61 16.73
CA ASP A 482 14.14 4.16 17.77
C ASP A 482 14.19 5.13 18.96
N TRP A 483 13.34 6.14 18.93
CA TRP A 483 13.36 7.23 19.90
C TRP A 483 12.81 6.84 21.28
N ASP A 484 12.13 5.70 21.42
CA ASP A 484 11.75 5.13 22.72
C ASP A 484 11.69 3.59 22.66
N ALA A 485 12.88 2.97 22.72
CA ALA A 485 13.05 1.53 22.57
C ALA A 485 12.22 0.73 23.58
N GLY A 486 11.44 -0.25 23.07
CA GLY A 486 10.56 -1.10 23.88
C GLY A 486 9.27 -0.43 24.35
N ALA A 487 8.91 0.72 23.80
CA ALA A 487 7.60 1.37 23.99
C ALA A 487 6.75 1.28 22.72
N TYR A 488 5.45 1.31 22.85
CA TYR A 488 4.56 1.61 21.74
C TYR A 488 4.70 3.08 21.37
N LYS A 489 4.88 3.37 20.10
CA LYS A 489 5.18 4.72 19.60
C LYS A 489 4.27 5.10 18.46
N ALA A 490 3.89 6.36 18.42
CA ALA A 490 3.30 6.96 17.25
C ALA A 490 3.81 8.38 17.07
N ALA A 491 4.08 8.75 15.83
CA ALA A 491 4.46 10.10 15.46
C ALA A 491 3.71 10.52 14.21
N CYS A 492 3.33 11.77 14.15
CA CYS A 492 2.72 12.34 12.95
C CYS A 492 3.69 12.28 11.77
N PRO A 493 3.21 12.07 10.54
CA PRO A 493 3.99 12.19 9.33
C PRO A 493 4.73 13.51 9.23
N ASP A 494 5.79 13.55 8.40
CA ASP A 494 6.53 14.77 8.11
C ASP A 494 5.56 15.87 7.63
N GLY A 495 5.73 17.07 8.19
CA GLY A 495 4.87 18.22 7.89
C GLY A 495 3.56 18.28 8.67
N LEU A 496 3.23 17.27 9.47
CA LEU A 496 2.06 17.28 10.35
C LEU A 496 2.45 17.52 11.83
N ARG A 497 1.50 18.02 12.61
CA ARG A 497 1.59 18.22 14.06
C ARG A 497 0.55 17.38 14.79
N LEU A 498 0.84 16.94 15.99
CA LEU A 498 -0.17 16.30 16.84
C LEU A 498 -1.11 17.39 17.39
N THR A 499 -2.41 17.24 17.17
CA THR A 499 -3.44 18.18 17.61
C THR A 499 -4.50 17.54 18.48
N GLY A 500 -4.59 16.22 18.51
CA GLY A 500 -5.54 15.50 19.34
C GLY A 500 -4.98 14.18 19.84
N LEU A 501 -5.53 13.67 20.93
CA LEU A 501 -5.14 12.40 21.52
C LEU A 501 -6.32 11.77 22.24
N SER A 502 -6.44 10.45 22.13
CA SER A 502 -7.39 9.65 22.89
C SER A 502 -6.70 8.90 24.01
N HIS A 503 -7.41 8.68 25.11
CA HIS A 503 -6.95 7.88 26.22
C HIS A 503 -7.20 6.38 26.02
N THR A 504 -8.42 6.04 25.64
CA THR A 504 -8.88 4.64 25.58
C THR A 504 -8.84 4.04 24.17
N GLY A 505 -8.68 4.86 23.15
CA GLY A 505 -8.57 4.38 21.77
C GLY A 505 -7.15 4.24 21.25
N GLY A 506 -6.13 4.60 22.04
CA GLY A 506 -4.73 4.56 21.60
C GLY A 506 -4.47 5.40 20.36
N ARG A 507 -5.30 6.41 20.06
CA ARG A 507 -5.29 7.14 18.80
C ARG A 507 -4.88 8.58 18.97
N GLY A 508 -4.13 9.08 18.00
CA GLY A 508 -3.75 10.48 17.85
C GLY A 508 -4.34 11.09 16.60
N LEU A 509 -4.53 12.40 16.61
CA LEU A 509 -4.95 13.20 15.49
C LEU A 509 -3.79 14.08 15.01
N CYS A 510 -3.42 13.94 13.76
CA CYS A 510 -2.39 14.74 13.12
C CYS A 510 -3.02 15.72 12.13
N THR A 511 -2.59 16.98 12.16
CA THR A 511 -3.05 18.00 11.22
C THR A 511 -1.88 18.70 10.57
N ASP A 512 -2.12 19.28 9.39
CA ASP A 512 -1.11 19.99 8.61
C ASP A 512 -0.44 21.09 9.46
N ALA A 513 0.88 21.02 9.57
CA ALA A 513 1.68 22.04 10.24
C ALA A 513 1.96 23.25 9.33
N GLY A 514 1.96 23.04 8.00
CA GLY A 514 2.30 24.06 7.01
C GLY A 514 1.27 25.17 6.89
N ALA A 515 -0.02 24.85 6.96
CA ALA A 515 -1.11 25.82 6.92
C ALA A 515 -1.06 26.83 8.09
N ALA A 516 -0.42 26.42 9.20
CA ALA A 516 -0.25 27.23 10.39
C ALA A 516 1.14 27.90 10.49
N GLY A 517 1.96 27.81 9.45
CA GLY A 517 3.34 28.31 9.48
C GLY A 517 4.29 27.46 10.33
N LEU A 518 3.81 26.36 10.89
CA LEU A 518 4.60 25.39 11.64
C LEU A 518 5.25 24.41 10.66
N ARG A 519 6.35 24.78 10.07
CA ARG A 519 7.17 23.77 9.39
C ARG A 519 8.08 23.14 10.43
N ALA A 520 8.00 21.81 10.55
CA ALA A 520 9.11 21.08 11.13
C ALA A 520 10.36 21.52 10.36
N ALA A 521 11.25 22.21 11.03
CA ALA A 521 12.53 22.49 10.42
C ALA A 521 13.21 21.14 10.20
N ASP A 522 13.99 21.00 9.12
CA ASP A 522 14.96 19.93 8.92
C ASP A 522 15.98 19.98 10.08
N GLY A 523 15.55 19.72 11.29
CA GLY A 523 16.30 19.93 12.52
C GLY A 523 15.97 18.93 13.59
N ALA A 524 16.87 18.81 14.52
CA ALA A 524 16.86 17.82 15.59
C ALA A 524 15.52 17.86 16.36
N GLN A 525 14.75 16.80 16.23
CA GLN A 525 13.62 16.53 17.11
C GLN A 525 14.12 16.27 18.51
N SER A 526 13.32 16.58 19.51
CA SER A 526 13.65 16.35 20.90
C SER A 526 12.68 15.34 21.54
N VAL A 527 13.24 14.43 22.31
CA VAL A 527 12.48 13.43 23.09
C VAL A 527 12.43 13.87 24.54
N VAL A 528 11.25 14.12 25.05
CA VAL A 528 11.03 14.54 26.45
C VAL A 528 10.51 13.34 27.24
N ARG A 529 11.29 12.91 28.25
CA ARG A 529 10.95 11.77 29.12
C ARG A 529 10.68 12.19 30.55
N ASP A 530 11.27 13.28 30.98
CA ASP A 530 11.15 13.75 32.34
C ASP A 530 9.99 14.73 32.47
N GLU A 531 9.35 14.72 33.62
CA GLU A 531 8.32 15.70 33.94
C GLU A 531 8.88 17.12 33.83
N ARG A 532 8.28 17.91 32.98
CA ARG A 532 8.63 19.34 32.83
C ARG A 532 7.43 20.14 32.37
N PHE A 533 7.39 21.36 32.82
CA PHE A 533 6.50 22.40 32.33
C PHE A 533 7.29 23.72 32.26
N VAL A 534 7.37 24.26 31.07
CA VAL A 534 8.36 25.31 30.72
C VAL A 534 7.84 26.71 31.01
N SER A 535 6.55 26.90 31.14
CA SER A 535 5.98 28.24 31.27
C SER A 535 4.90 28.35 32.33
N GLY A 536 5.11 29.28 33.22
CA GLY A 536 4.13 30.10 33.89
C GLY A 536 3.09 29.41 34.78
N GLY A 537 3.29 28.17 35.19
CA GLY A 537 2.37 27.54 36.12
C GLY A 537 2.11 26.07 35.84
N ASP A 538 1.52 25.39 36.82
CA ASP A 538 1.10 24.00 36.70
C ASP A 538 -0.21 23.93 35.89
N TRP A 539 -0.09 23.72 34.59
CA TRP A 539 -1.22 23.71 33.67
C TRP A 539 -2.14 22.47 33.79
N ALA A 540 -1.72 21.44 34.50
CA ALA A 540 -2.51 20.27 34.82
C ALA A 540 -2.17 19.77 36.24
N SER A 541 -2.67 20.49 37.26
CA SER A 541 -2.34 20.24 38.65
C SER A 541 -2.69 18.82 39.10
N GLY A 542 -1.73 18.15 39.71
CA GLY A 542 -1.87 16.78 40.17
C GLY A 542 -1.69 15.70 39.10
N TYR A 543 -1.28 16.06 37.90
CA TYR A 543 -0.94 15.13 36.79
C TYR A 543 0.53 15.24 36.46
N THR A 544 1.13 14.13 36.00
CA THR A 544 2.47 14.16 35.41
C THR A 544 2.36 14.79 34.01
N LYS A 545 3.30 15.64 33.68
CA LYS A 545 3.30 16.42 32.44
C LYS A 545 4.58 16.27 31.66
N LEU A 546 4.46 16.06 30.38
CA LEU A 546 5.55 16.18 29.42
C LEU A 546 5.25 17.35 28.49
N GLN A 547 6.13 18.33 28.45
CA GLN A 547 5.97 19.53 27.64
C GLN A 547 7.15 19.73 26.72
N CYS A 548 6.90 20.12 25.48
CA CYS A 548 7.94 20.41 24.50
C CYS A 548 8.85 21.58 24.95
N PRO A 549 10.10 21.60 24.51
CA PRO A 549 10.98 22.75 24.68
C PRO A 549 10.37 24.02 24.06
N SER A 550 10.77 25.18 24.57
CA SER A 550 10.35 26.45 23.96
C SER A 550 10.71 26.48 22.48
N GLY A 551 9.76 26.91 21.65
CA GLY A 551 9.92 26.93 20.20
C GLY A 551 9.70 25.60 19.49
N ALA A 552 9.20 24.58 20.20
CA ALA A 552 8.85 23.29 19.64
C ALA A 552 7.37 22.95 19.85
N PHE A 553 6.86 22.02 19.10
CA PHE A 553 5.49 21.53 19.18
C PHE A 553 5.45 19.99 19.16
N LEU A 554 4.38 19.43 19.65
CA LEU A 554 4.20 17.99 19.79
C LEU A 554 3.92 17.35 18.42
N ILE A 555 4.69 16.31 18.09
CA ILE A 555 4.51 15.51 16.87
C ILE A 555 4.27 14.03 17.16
N GLY A 556 4.52 13.57 18.38
CA GLY A 556 4.36 12.18 18.71
C GLY A 556 4.40 11.90 20.21
N TYR A 557 4.12 10.68 20.56
CA TYR A 557 4.14 10.17 21.93
C TYR A 557 4.43 8.68 21.97
N SER A 558 4.83 8.19 23.12
CA SER A 558 5.02 6.75 23.34
C SER A 558 4.33 6.29 24.60
N LEU A 559 3.96 5.01 24.64
CA LEU A 559 3.31 4.33 25.74
C LEU A 559 4.11 3.11 26.19
N ARG A 560 4.22 2.89 27.51
CA ARG A 560 4.63 1.63 28.12
C ARG A 560 3.46 1.08 28.94
N GLY A 561 2.79 0.08 28.35
CA GLY A 561 1.44 -0.25 28.79
C GLY A 561 0.53 0.96 28.58
N GLU A 562 -0.22 1.34 29.60
CA GLU A 562 -1.14 2.47 29.53
C GLU A 562 -0.53 3.83 29.95
N ARG A 563 0.79 3.88 30.17
CA ARG A 563 1.47 5.10 30.62
C ARG A 563 2.20 5.79 29.48
N VAL A 564 2.05 7.10 29.39
CA VAL A 564 2.90 7.90 28.49
C VAL A 564 4.36 7.79 28.97
N SER A 565 5.23 7.32 28.09
CA SER A 565 6.65 7.13 28.36
C SER A 565 7.48 8.31 27.89
N ALA A 566 7.16 8.88 26.73
CA ALA A 566 7.84 10.03 26.19
C ALA A 566 6.93 10.87 25.30
N ALA A 567 7.29 12.14 25.13
CA ALA A 567 6.76 13.04 24.12
C ALA A 567 7.83 13.34 23.08
N LEU A 568 7.44 13.33 21.81
CA LEU A 568 8.29 13.68 20.68
C LEU A 568 7.91 15.06 20.17
N CYS A 569 8.89 15.96 20.09
CA CYS A 569 8.70 17.36 19.75
C CYS A 569 9.54 17.75 18.53
N ALA A 570 8.97 18.55 17.64
CA ALA A 570 9.66 19.15 16.51
C ALA A 570 9.81 20.66 16.69
N PRO A 571 10.93 21.25 16.24
CA PRO A 571 11.10 22.71 16.28
C PRO A 571 10.14 23.40 15.31
N GLY A 572 9.56 24.53 15.72
CA GLY A 572 8.70 25.37 14.89
C GLY A 572 9.40 26.60 14.34
N ARG A 573 8.89 27.11 13.21
CA ARG A 573 9.30 28.43 12.66
C ARG A 573 8.04 29.24 12.30
N PRO A 574 7.93 30.49 12.73
CA PRO A 574 8.76 31.24 13.68
C PRO A 574 8.70 30.66 15.09
N ALA A 575 9.50 31.21 16.01
CA ALA A 575 9.52 30.77 17.40
C ALA A 575 8.10 30.75 17.96
N LEU A 576 7.69 29.56 18.42
CA LEU A 576 6.34 29.34 18.92
C LEU A 576 6.16 30.02 20.27
N GLY A 577 5.09 30.73 20.43
CA GLY A 577 4.66 31.37 21.65
C GLY A 577 3.15 31.50 21.61
N GLY A 578 2.54 32.01 22.63
CA GLY A 578 1.11 32.24 22.68
C GLY A 578 0.48 31.81 24.01
N SER A 579 -0.75 32.23 24.22
CA SER A 579 -1.50 31.82 25.40
C SER A 579 -1.78 30.31 25.35
N GLY A 580 -1.56 29.63 26.47
CA GLY A 580 -1.85 28.21 26.58
C GLY A 580 -3.16 27.96 27.34
N ARG A 581 -3.86 26.90 26.98
CA ARG A 581 -5.00 26.38 27.72
C ARG A 581 -4.92 24.87 27.86
N THR A 582 -5.45 24.34 28.94
CA THR A 582 -5.55 22.91 29.13
C THR A 582 -6.84 22.38 28.51
N VAL A 583 -6.72 21.37 27.66
CA VAL A 583 -7.84 20.63 27.09
C VAL A 583 -7.93 19.30 27.80
N TRP A 584 -8.90 19.16 28.71
CA TRP A 584 -9.16 17.89 29.40
C TRP A 584 -9.90 16.92 28.49
N PHE A 585 -9.55 15.65 28.57
CA PHE A 585 -10.19 14.62 27.76
C PHE A 585 -11.61 14.36 28.25
N ASP A 586 -12.52 14.29 27.30
CA ASP A 586 -13.93 14.05 27.50
C ASP A 586 -14.44 13.01 26.49
N ARG A 587 -15.31 12.12 26.93
CA ARG A 587 -15.97 11.14 26.06
C ARG A 587 -16.93 11.78 25.06
N SER A 588 -17.50 12.92 25.41
CA SER A 588 -18.43 13.66 24.56
C SER A 588 -17.77 14.62 23.59
N ASP A 589 -16.44 14.66 23.54
CA ASP A 589 -15.72 15.49 22.57
C ASP A 589 -15.73 14.87 21.17
N ASN A 590 -16.85 15.02 20.49
CA ASN A 590 -17.11 14.51 19.14
C ASN A 590 -16.89 15.59 18.07
N ARG A 591 -16.15 16.65 18.39
CA ARG A 591 -15.90 17.71 17.43
C ARG A 591 -15.14 17.19 16.22
N PRO A 592 -15.56 17.57 14.99
CA PRO A 592 -14.74 17.32 13.81
C PRO A 592 -13.40 18.04 13.96
N PRO A 593 -12.29 17.40 13.57
CA PRO A 593 -11.01 18.10 13.55
C PRO A 593 -11.03 19.16 12.44
N ASP A 594 -10.64 20.37 12.79
CA ASP A 594 -10.42 21.49 11.86
C ASP A 594 -11.56 21.73 10.84
N GLY A 595 -12.82 21.49 11.23
CA GLY A 595 -13.93 21.60 10.31
C GLY A 595 -14.07 20.45 9.31
N ALA A 596 -13.15 19.52 9.30
CA ALA A 596 -13.25 18.28 8.55
C ALA A 596 -14.16 17.31 9.32
N GLY A 597 -15.23 16.89 8.79
CA GLY A 597 -16.19 16.04 9.49
C GLY A 597 -15.57 14.73 10.00
N GLY A 598 -16.11 14.22 11.08
CA GLY A 598 -15.80 12.91 11.64
C GLY A 598 -15.05 12.97 12.97
N GLU A 599 -15.33 11.99 13.76
CA GLU A 599 -14.73 11.77 15.07
C GLU A 599 -13.50 10.88 14.95
N PHE A 600 -12.34 11.28 15.48
CA PHE A 600 -11.10 10.52 15.30
C PHE A 600 -10.94 9.31 16.24
N ALA A 601 -11.74 9.23 17.32
CA ALA A 601 -11.69 8.13 18.28
C ALA A 601 -13.07 7.96 18.95
N GLU A 602 -14.01 7.34 18.23
CA GLU A 602 -15.38 7.16 18.65
C GLU A 602 -15.48 6.44 20.00
N GLY A 603 -16.31 6.95 20.89
CA GLY A 603 -16.55 6.40 22.23
C GLY A 603 -15.37 6.48 23.21
N ALA A 604 -14.21 6.98 22.79
CA ALA A 604 -13.04 7.15 23.65
C ALA A 604 -13.05 8.50 24.38
N TYR A 605 -12.42 8.53 25.57
CA TYR A 605 -12.03 9.81 26.18
C TYR A 605 -10.93 10.43 25.32
N LYS A 606 -11.12 11.65 24.88
CA LYS A 606 -10.22 12.35 23.97
C LYS A 606 -10.34 13.86 24.11
N GLY A 607 -9.34 14.54 23.58
CA GLY A 607 -9.34 15.98 23.47
C GLY A 607 -8.51 16.43 22.28
N GLN A 608 -8.83 17.57 21.74
CA GLN A 608 -8.14 18.15 20.60
C GLN A 608 -7.98 19.66 20.73
N CYS A 609 -6.87 20.16 20.26
CA CYS A 609 -6.62 21.59 20.11
C CYS A 609 -7.54 22.17 19.01
N ALA A 610 -7.80 23.46 19.06
CA ALA A 610 -8.57 24.14 18.03
C ALA A 610 -7.73 24.34 16.74
N VAL A 611 -8.39 24.72 15.65
CA VAL A 611 -7.78 24.95 14.32
C VAL A 611 -6.56 25.87 14.38
N ASN A 612 -6.65 26.92 15.18
CA ASN A 612 -5.59 27.93 15.34
C ASN A 612 -4.66 27.64 16.52
N GLU A 613 -4.60 26.38 16.96
CA GLU A 613 -3.76 25.97 18.08
C GLU A 613 -2.83 24.81 17.67
N TYR A 614 -1.80 24.61 18.47
CA TYR A 614 -0.92 23.45 18.40
C TYR A 614 -0.80 22.81 19.78
N ALA A 615 -0.55 21.51 19.85
CA ALA A 615 -0.26 20.83 21.09
C ALA A 615 1.20 21.07 21.50
N ASP A 616 1.39 21.52 22.74
CA ASP A 616 2.69 21.81 23.35
C ASP A 616 3.07 20.78 24.42
N GLY A 617 2.09 20.02 24.95
CA GLY A 617 2.35 19.03 25.99
C GLY A 617 1.21 18.06 26.23
N ILE A 618 1.53 16.97 26.93
CA ILE A 618 0.62 15.91 27.37
C ILE A 618 0.65 15.83 28.89
N ALA A 619 -0.53 15.81 29.52
CA ALA A 619 -0.69 15.43 30.91
C ALA A 619 -1.26 14.02 31.03
N PHE A 620 -0.77 13.24 31.95
CA PHE A 620 -1.26 11.89 32.20
C PHE A 620 -1.31 11.59 33.68
N THR A 621 -2.20 10.67 34.06
CA THR A 621 -2.39 10.26 35.45
C THR A 621 -1.75 8.93 35.74
N THR A 622 -1.15 8.83 36.94
CA THR A 622 -0.65 7.58 37.52
C THR A 622 -1.34 7.25 38.83
N ARG A 623 -2.42 7.98 39.19
CA ARG A 623 -3.10 7.81 40.48
C ARG A 623 -3.75 6.43 40.55
N LEU A 624 -3.59 5.77 41.71
CA LEU A 624 -4.36 4.58 42.08
C LEU A 624 -5.85 4.89 42.01
N GLY A 625 -6.61 4.07 41.27
CA GLY A 625 -8.07 4.21 41.10
C GLY A 625 -8.52 5.04 39.90
N SER A 626 -7.60 5.69 39.15
CA SER A 626 -7.88 6.25 37.83
C SER A 626 -7.20 5.42 36.77
N ARG A 627 -7.77 5.35 35.57
CA ARG A 627 -7.09 4.70 34.42
C ARG A 627 -5.79 5.46 34.14
N PRO A 628 -4.63 4.77 34.15
CA PRO A 628 -3.39 5.40 33.73
C PRO A 628 -3.45 5.74 32.24
N GLY A 629 -2.91 6.86 31.83
CA GLY A 629 -2.85 7.27 30.43
C GLY A 629 -3.00 8.77 30.21
N PRO A 630 -2.99 9.22 28.95
CA PRO A 630 -3.22 10.62 28.59
C PRO A 630 -4.56 11.12 29.13
N ALA A 631 -4.57 12.31 29.72
CA ALA A 631 -5.74 12.91 30.34
C ALA A 631 -6.02 14.35 29.90
N ALA A 632 -5.00 15.04 29.42
CA ALA A 632 -5.14 16.40 28.87
C ALA A 632 -4.02 16.74 27.90
N LEU A 633 -4.29 17.71 27.03
CA LEU A 633 -3.31 18.39 26.19
C LEU A 633 -3.13 19.84 26.65
N LEU A 634 -1.92 20.35 26.58
CA LEU A 634 -1.65 21.76 26.59
C LEU A 634 -1.72 22.28 25.16
N CYS A 635 -2.75 23.04 24.83
CA CYS A 635 -2.91 23.67 23.53
C CYS A 635 -2.49 25.15 23.60
N ARG A 636 -1.73 25.60 22.60
CA ARG A 636 -1.32 27.01 22.47
C ARG A 636 -1.79 27.59 21.17
N THR A 637 -2.18 28.88 21.20
CA THR A 637 -2.49 29.60 19.97
C THR A 637 -1.29 29.70 19.06
N LEU A 638 -1.53 29.54 17.78
CA LEU A 638 -0.55 29.81 16.73
C LEU A 638 -0.19 31.30 16.72
N PRO A 639 1.07 31.65 16.42
CA PRO A 639 1.52 33.03 16.36
C PRO A 639 0.82 33.85 15.29
#